data_c2285b10b910e4da7c9b4c367983a36c
#
_entry.id   c2285b10b910e4da7c9b4c367983a36c
#
_cell.length_a   1.000
_cell.length_b   1.000
_cell.length_c   1.000
_cell.angle_alpha   90.00
_cell.angle_beta   90.00
_cell.angle_gamma   90.00
#
_symmetry.space_group_name_H-M   'P 1'
#
loop_
_entity.id
_entity.type
_entity.pdbx_description
1 polymer ?
#
loop_
_entity_poly.entity_id
_entity_poly.type
_entity_poly.pdbx_seq_one_letter_code
_entity_poly.pdbx_strand_id
1 'polypeptide(L)'
;MATKKKKEPKSVKPKINAYIAGAGLTVEQPITDTLETNYMPYAMSVIVSRAIPEIDGFKPSHRKLLYTMYNMGLLKGSTIKSANIVGRTMQLNPHGDAAIYETMVRLSEGYQALLHPYVASKGSFGKAYSRDMAYAASRYTEAKLSPIAAELFADIDKDTVDFVDNYDATMKEPTLFPVTFPSVLVNANTGIAVGMASSICPFNLREVCETTISYIRDNDINVADTLLAPDFPIGGRLLYDRAAMEKIYETGRGSFKVRGVYAYDKSQNCIDITEIPPTTTSEAIIEKVIELAKLKKITEINDIRDETDLNGLKITIDLKRGADPEKLMKKVMKMTPLEDSFSCNFNILIAGSPRVMGVKEIISEWVAFREECVRRRVYFKLSKAKDRLHLLKGLEKILLDIDKAIKIVRETDEEAQVVPNLMIGFGIDEIQAEYVAEIKLRHLNREYILKRTADIEDLMKEIAEMESVLNSRSKLLNIIIKELKEVAERYGQERKTEIISAAEEGGEDEPIELDTSPVTLFFTKDGYFKKITPQSLRMSGEQKLKEGDEITQTVESTNAEELLFFSNKSQVYKSRTAEFADGKASVLGDYVPSKLEFDEAENAVYMVATADYKGYMLFVFDNGRIAKVPLSSYQTKTNRKKLIKAYCDKFTLHSIFFIKEDTELLLKSTNGRMLIVNTASVPAKTTKDNGGIAVMTQKRGQRLSEVGFYKKDSLEGDHRYRTRNLPAAGSKKPVGTAEQEQMIL
;
A
#
# COMPACT_ATOMS: atom_id res chain seq x y z
N MET A 1 -11.65 50.99 18.59
CA MET A 1 -11.98 49.81 17.74
C MET A 1 -12.66 48.77 18.62
N ALA A 2 -13.95 48.53 18.36
CA ALA A 2 -14.78 47.69 19.23
C ALA A 2 -14.58 46.19 18.84
N THR A 3 -14.13 45.40 19.78
CA THR A 3 -13.99 43.93 19.66
C THR A 3 -15.36 43.28 19.62
N LYS A 4 -15.74 42.71 18.47
CA LYS A 4 -16.94 41.87 18.35
C LYS A 4 -16.75 40.60 19.18
N LYS A 5 -17.48 40.45 20.28
CA LYS A 5 -17.64 39.18 21.00
C LYS A 5 -18.24 38.12 20.07
N LYS A 6 -17.52 37.03 19.80
CA LYS A 6 -18.08 35.83 19.19
C LYS A 6 -19.20 35.30 20.11
N LYS A 7 -20.41 35.18 19.53
CA LYS A 7 -21.51 34.48 20.21
C LYS A 7 -21.17 33.00 20.30
N GLU A 8 -21.16 32.47 21.52
CA GLU A 8 -21.12 31.02 21.74
C GLU A 8 -22.30 30.34 21.05
N PRO A 9 -22.10 29.16 20.44
CA PRO A 9 -23.20 28.44 19.81
C PRO A 9 -24.20 28.04 20.93
N LYS A 10 -25.46 28.40 20.71
CA LYS A 10 -26.56 27.99 21.61
C LYS A 10 -26.59 26.46 21.64
N SER A 11 -26.44 25.84 22.81
CA SER A 11 -26.69 24.43 23.03
C SER A 11 -28.11 24.10 22.56
N VAL A 12 -28.21 23.35 21.48
CA VAL A 12 -29.49 22.80 21.01
C VAL A 12 -29.88 21.73 22.02
N LYS A 13 -30.92 21.96 22.81
CA LYS A 13 -31.47 20.91 23.66
C LYS A 13 -32.00 19.80 22.79
N PRO A 14 -31.62 18.50 23.03
CA PRO A 14 -32.07 17.40 22.20
C PRO A 14 -33.61 17.29 22.24
N LYS A 15 -34.22 17.18 21.09
CA LYS A 15 -35.65 16.85 20.96
C LYS A 15 -35.86 15.37 21.30
N ILE A 16 -36.56 15.08 22.38
CA ILE A 16 -36.88 13.72 22.79
C ILE A 16 -38.10 13.27 22.01
N ASN A 17 -37.92 12.37 21.04
CA ASN A 17 -38.95 12.04 20.05
C ASN A 17 -39.69 10.70 20.24
N ALA A 18 -39.41 9.81 21.14
CA ALA A 18 -40.29 8.70 21.51
C ALA A 18 -39.77 7.87 22.70
N TYR A 19 -40.64 7.44 23.55
CA TYR A 19 -40.42 6.43 24.58
C TYR A 19 -40.77 5.06 23.98
N ILE A 20 -39.78 4.19 23.83
CA ILE A 20 -40.02 2.75 23.67
C ILE A 20 -39.81 2.13 25.02
N ALA A 21 -40.84 1.53 25.58
CA ALA A 21 -40.81 0.89 26.91
C ALA A 21 -39.70 -0.18 26.95
N GLY A 22 -38.64 0.04 27.76
CA GLY A 22 -37.49 -0.85 27.92
C GLY A 22 -36.28 -0.56 27.01
N ALA A 23 -36.31 0.45 26.13
CA ALA A 23 -35.26 0.72 25.15
C ALA A 23 -34.43 1.99 25.38
N GLY A 24 -34.55 2.64 26.54
CA GLY A 24 -33.82 3.89 26.83
C GLY A 24 -34.33 5.12 26.04
N LEU A 25 -33.66 6.25 26.22
CA LEU A 25 -33.96 7.53 25.57
C LEU A 25 -33.34 7.56 24.17
N THR A 26 -34.14 7.74 23.12
CA THR A 26 -33.64 8.02 21.77
C THR A 26 -33.35 9.51 21.65
N VAL A 27 -32.10 9.86 21.35
CA VAL A 27 -31.64 11.24 21.15
C VAL A 27 -31.27 11.42 19.69
N GLU A 28 -31.78 12.44 19.03
CA GLU A 28 -31.34 12.82 17.68
C GLU A 28 -29.98 13.51 17.82
N GLN A 29 -28.96 12.96 17.16
CA GLN A 29 -27.61 13.49 17.11
C GLN A 29 -27.20 13.65 15.63
N PRO A 30 -26.74 14.85 15.20
CA PRO A 30 -26.19 15.04 13.87
C PRO A 30 -25.02 14.06 13.63
N ILE A 31 -24.94 13.49 12.43
CA ILE A 31 -23.84 12.61 12.04
C ILE A 31 -22.47 13.31 12.12
N THR A 32 -22.45 14.64 11.88
CA THR A 32 -21.25 15.47 12.01
C THR A 32 -20.69 15.43 13.43
N ASP A 33 -21.55 15.58 14.44
CA ASP A 33 -21.13 15.55 15.85
C ASP A 33 -20.57 14.18 16.25
N THR A 34 -21.19 13.10 15.72
CA THR A 34 -20.70 11.73 15.92
C THR A 34 -19.34 11.53 15.25
N LEU A 35 -19.15 12.04 14.03
CA LEU A 35 -17.86 11.97 13.33
C LEU A 35 -16.78 12.76 14.08
N GLU A 36 -17.06 13.97 14.53
CA GLU A 36 -16.09 14.81 15.25
C GLU A 36 -15.72 14.23 16.62
N THR A 37 -16.70 13.77 17.39
CA THR A 37 -16.48 13.36 18.78
C THR A 37 -16.02 11.92 18.95
N ASN A 38 -16.42 11.01 18.05
CA ASN A 38 -16.13 9.57 18.17
C ASN A 38 -15.21 9.04 17.08
N TYR A 39 -15.46 9.39 15.81
CA TYR A 39 -14.71 8.82 14.69
C TYR A 39 -13.35 9.49 14.48
N MET A 40 -13.28 10.82 14.56
CA MET A 40 -12.02 11.54 14.37
C MET A 40 -10.95 11.18 15.43
N PRO A 41 -11.24 11.11 16.73
CA PRO A 41 -10.27 10.65 17.73
C PRO A 41 -9.79 9.23 17.48
N TYR A 42 -10.68 8.32 17.05
CA TYR A 42 -10.30 6.96 16.65
C TYR A 42 -9.39 6.97 15.42
N ALA A 43 -9.76 7.69 14.37
CA ALA A 43 -8.97 7.80 13.16
C ALA A 43 -7.57 8.37 13.44
N MET A 44 -7.49 9.45 14.21
CA MET A 44 -6.22 10.05 14.64
C MET A 44 -5.37 9.09 15.47
N SER A 45 -5.97 8.36 16.41
CA SER A 45 -5.28 7.34 17.19
C SER A 45 -4.69 6.24 16.33
N VAL A 46 -5.42 5.75 15.32
CA VAL A 46 -4.91 4.72 14.37
C VAL A 46 -3.78 5.28 13.51
N ILE A 47 -3.86 6.53 13.06
CA ILE A 47 -2.84 7.18 12.25
C ILE A 47 -1.55 7.37 13.05
N VAL A 48 -1.64 8.08 14.19
CA VAL A 48 -0.47 8.55 14.96
C VAL A 48 0.12 7.44 15.82
N SER A 49 -0.73 6.62 16.47
CA SER A 49 -0.26 5.69 17.49
C SER A 49 -0.13 4.24 17.02
N ARG A 50 -0.42 3.93 15.74
CA ARG A 50 -0.40 2.54 15.28
C ARG A 50 0.21 2.31 13.91
N ALA A 51 -0.25 3.02 12.85
CA ALA A 51 -0.06 2.56 11.47
C ALA A 51 1.09 3.25 10.75
N ILE A 52 1.28 4.55 10.95
CA ILE A 52 2.26 5.35 10.21
C ILE A 52 3.57 5.41 11.00
N PRO A 53 4.75 5.18 10.36
CA PRO A 53 6.04 5.31 11.02
C PRO A 53 6.40 6.77 11.23
N GLU A 54 7.25 7.03 12.24
CA GLU A 54 7.87 8.33 12.47
C GLU A 54 9.23 8.44 11.77
N ILE A 55 9.88 9.58 11.89
CA ILE A 55 11.16 9.87 11.20
C ILE A 55 12.28 8.90 11.61
N ASP A 56 12.21 8.29 12.78
CA ASP A 56 13.11 7.24 13.24
C ASP A 56 12.84 5.87 12.58
N GLY A 57 11.87 5.76 11.66
CA GLY A 57 11.52 4.56 10.92
C GLY A 57 10.66 3.55 11.68
N PHE A 58 10.21 3.88 12.88
CA PHE A 58 9.49 2.95 13.73
C PHE A 58 8.05 3.37 14.02
N LYS A 59 7.19 2.38 14.17
CA LYS A 59 5.87 2.52 14.77
C LYS A 59 5.99 2.40 16.29
N PRO A 60 5.02 2.91 17.07
CA PRO A 60 5.06 2.80 18.54
C PRO A 60 5.24 1.36 19.04
N SER A 61 4.59 0.36 18.43
CA SER A 61 4.74 -1.05 18.80
C SER A 61 6.17 -1.58 18.60
N HIS A 62 6.82 -1.18 17.48
CA HIS A 62 8.22 -1.53 17.22
C HIS A 62 9.14 -0.91 18.27
N ARG A 63 8.92 0.38 18.56
CA ARG A 63 9.75 1.14 19.51
C ARG A 63 9.66 0.58 20.92
N LYS A 64 8.46 0.29 21.39
CA LYS A 64 8.23 -0.30 22.72
C LYS A 64 8.89 -1.67 22.88
N LEU A 65 8.79 -2.53 21.88
CA LEU A 65 9.45 -3.85 21.87
C LEU A 65 10.97 -3.72 21.91
N LEU A 66 11.54 -2.95 20.97
CA LEU A 66 13.00 -2.80 20.87
C LEU A 66 13.59 -2.11 22.11
N TYR A 67 12.91 -1.11 22.67
CA TYR A 67 13.32 -0.45 23.90
C TYR A 67 13.26 -1.39 25.12
N THR A 68 12.25 -2.24 25.21
CA THR A 68 12.20 -3.30 26.25
C THR A 68 13.39 -4.23 26.12
N MET A 69 13.73 -4.69 24.90
CA MET A 69 14.88 -5.55 24.68
C MET A 69 16.20 -4.85 25.05
N TYR A 70 16.31 -3.56 24.75
CA TYR A 70 17.47 -2.75 25.16
C TYR A 70 17.61 -2.67 26.68
N ASN A 71 16.52 -2.36 27.40
CA ASN A 71 16.50 -2.29 28.87
C ASN A 71 16.79 -3.65 29.57
N MET A 72 16.46 -4.74 28.88
CA MET A 72 16.83 -6.10 29.33
C MET A 72 18.30 -6.43 29.07
N GLY A 73 19.09 -5.54 28.48
CA GLY A 73 20.51 -5.74 28.18
C GLY A 73 20.77 -6.70 27.01
N LEU A 74 19.79 -6.93 26.17
CA LEU A 74 19.86 -7.92 25.07
C LEU A 74 20.69 -7.46 23.85
N LEU A 75 21.33 -6.31 23.91
CA LEU A 75 22.32 -5.88 22.94
C LEU A 75 23.60 -6.69 23.08
N LYS A 76 23.93 -7.12 24.28
CA LYS A 76 25.09 -7.94 24.63
C LYS A 76 24.60 -9.23 25.32
N GLY A 77 25.32 -10.33 25.14
CA GLY A 77 24.99 -11.58 25.81
C GLY A 77 24.28 -12.61 24.92
N SER A 78 23.70 -13.61 25.56
CA SER A 78 23.00 -14.73 24.90
C SER A 78 21.56 -14.39 24.56
N THR A 79 20.96 -15.19 23.65
CA THR A 79 19.52 -15.16 23.37
C THR A 79 18.72 -15.62 24.59
N ILE A 80 17.52 -15.08 24.76
CA ILE A 80 16.56 -15.52 25.77
C ILE A 80 15.22 -15.89 25.10
N LYS A 81 14.36 -16.62 25.84
CA LYS A 81 13.05 -17.02 25.33
C LYS A 81 12.21 -15.80 24.90
N SER A 82 11.66 -15.87 23.70
CA SER A 82 10.80 -14.80 23.16
C SER A 82 9.61 -14.49 24.06
N ALA A 83 9.04 -15.51 24.73
CA ALA A 83 7.96 -15.32 25.68
C ALA A 83 8.32 -14.38 26.86
N ASN A 84 9.57 -14.40 27.33
CA ASN A 84 10.02 -13.48 28.39
C ASN A 84 10.11 -12.05 27.89
N ILE A 85 10.57 -11.85 26.66
CA ILE A 85 10.61 -10.51 26.03
C ILE A 85 9.20 -9.96 25.86
N VAL A 86 8.29 -10.78 25.33
CA VAL A 86 6.89 -10.42 25.11
C VAL A 86 6.24 -10.02 26.44
N GLY A 87 6.39 -10.82 27.50
CA GLY A 87 5.84 -10.53 28.82
C GLY A 87 6.36 -9.22 29.42
N ARG A 88 7.66 -8.91 29.22
CA ARG A 88 8.24 -7.63 29.66
C ARG A 88 7.74 -6.45 28.84
N THR A 89 7.55 -6.65 27.52
CA THR A 89 7.07 -5.59 26.62
C THR A 89 5.64 -5.14 26.97
N MET A 90 4.82 -6.02 27.56
CA MET A 90 3.44 -5.67 27.98
C MET A 90 3.42 -4.55 29.01
N GLN A 91 4.50 -4.28 29.74
CA GLN A 91 4.61 -3.15 30.67
C GLN A 91 4.62 -1.79 29.97
N LEU A 92 5.07 -1.75 28.70
CA LEU A 92 5.04 -0.55 27.86
C LEU A 92 3.90 -0.59 26.83
N ASN A 93 3.52 -1.79 26.39
CA ASN A 93 2.53 -2.00 25.32
C ASN A 93 1.38 -2.89 25.84
N PRO A 94 0.27 -2.30 26.36
CA PRO A 94 -0.84 -3.03 26.97
C PRO A 94 -1.76 -3.69 25.93
N HIS A 95 -1.18 -4.43 24.98
CA HIS A 95 -1.86 -5.20 23.96
C HIS A 95 -1.61 -6.70 24.13
N GLY A 96 -2.35 -7.52 23.37
CA GLY A 96 -2.21 -8.97 23.45
C GLY A 96 -0.79 -9.45 23.10
N ASP A 97 -0.34 -10.47 23.80
CA ASP A 97 0.98 -11.11 23.63
C ASP A 97 1.25 -11.56 22.21
N ALA A 98 0.22 -12.07 21.50
CA ALA A 98 0.32 -12.49 20.12
C ALA A 98 0.74 -11.33 19.19
N ALA A 99 0.19 -10.13 19.36
CA ALA A 99 0.52 -8.95 18.55
C ALA A 99 1.97 -8.48 18.80
N ILE A 100 2.42 -8.53 20.06
CA ILE A 100 3.81 -8.19 20.41
C ILE A 100 4.77 -9.21 19.80
N TYR A 101 4.43 -10.51 19.89
CA TYR A 101 5.27 -11.56 19.32
C TYR A 101 5.33 -11.49 17.79
N GLU A 102 4.21 -11.23 17.11
CA GLU A 102 4.17 -11.01 15.66
C GLU A 102 5.05 -9.80 15.25
N THR A 103 5.05 -8.73 16.04
CA THR A 103 5.95 -7.59 15.84
C THR A 103 7.41 -8.02 15.94
N MET A 104 7.77 -8.85 16.93
CA MET A 104 9.12 -9.40 17.06
C MET A 104 9.51 -10.28 15.87
N VAL A 105 8.60 -11.12 15.42
CA VAL A 105 8.80 -11.98 14.24
C VAL A 105 9.13 -11.12 13.02
N ARG A 106 8.36 -10.08 12.74
CA ARG A 106 8.58 -9.20 11.58
C ARG A 106 9.90 -8.44 11.63
N LEU A 107 10.44 -8.14 12.83
CA LEU A 107 11.73 -7.49 13.01
C LEU A 107 12.92 -8.44 13.05
N SER A 108 12.69 -9.77 12.95
CA SER A 108 13.72 -10.78 13.11
C SER A 108 14.42 -11.17 11.81
N GLU A 109 15.68 -11.58 11.94
CA GLU A 109 16.50 -12.15 10.85
C GLU A 109 15.87 -13.41 10.25
N GLY A 110 15.28 -14.26 11.07
CA GLY A 110 14.66 -15.51 10.65
C GLY A 110 13.48 -15.34 9.69
N TYR A 111 12.73 -14.26 9.84
CA TYR A 111 11.54 -13.99 9.04
C TYR A 111 11.84 -13.39 7.66
N GLN A 112 12.98 -12.73 7.50
CA GLN A 112 13.46 -12.16 6.22
C GLN A 112 12.55 -11.09 5.58
N ALA A 113 11.83 -10.32 6.41
CA ALA A 113 11.01 -9.20 5.92
C ALA A 113 11.80 -7.89 5.79
N LEU A 114 12.93 -7.75 6.48
CA LEU A 114 13.73 -6.54 6.54
C LEU A 114 15.09 -6.74 5.86
N LEU A 115 15.58 -5.69 5.23
CA LEU A 115 16.92 -5.67 4.65
C LEU A 115 17.98 -5.70 5.76
N HIS A 116 17.74 -4.94 6.83
CA HIS A 116 18.55 -4.93 8.04
C HIS A 116 17.67 -5.22 9.28
N PRO A 117 17.52 -6.50 9.66
CA PRO A 117 16.72 -6.88 10.81
C PRO A 117 17.35 -6.43 12.13
N TYR A 118 16.52 -6.04 13.09
CA TYR A 118 16.94 -5.52 14.39
C TYR A 118 16.94 -6.59 15.49
N VAL A 119 16.36 -7.75 15.21
CA VAL A 119 16.24 -8.86 16.16
C VAL A 119 16.96 -10.09 15.61
N ALA A 120 18.05 -10.48 16.27
CA ALA A 120 18.70 -11.76 16.02
C ALA A 120 17.85 -12.88 16.62
N SER A 121 17.58 -13.91 15.82
CA SER A 121 16.59 -14.95 16.12
C SER A 121 17.21 -16.33 16.15
N LYS A 122 16.71 -17.21 17.07
CA LYS A 122 17.06 -18.61 17.15
C LYS A 122 15.80 -19.47 17.27
N GLY A 123 15.66 -20.45 16.39
CA GLY A 123 14.45 -21.25 16.20
C GLY A 123 13.66 -20.81 14.96
N SER A 124 12.47 -21.36 14.77
CA SER A 124 11.63 -21.07 13.60
C SER A 124 10.83 -19.79 13.80
N PHE A 125 11.18 -18.76 13.06
CA PHE A 125 10.46 -17.48 13.00
C PHE A 125 9.59 -17.36 11.74
N GLY A 126 9.39 -18.46 10.98
CA GLY A 126 8.67 -18.43 9.71
C GLY A 126 9.46 -17.74 8.60
N LYS A 127 8.78 -17.47 7.49
CA LYS A 127 9.32 -16.75 6.33
C LYS A 127 8.31 -15.77 5.76
N ALA A 128 8.74 -14.56 5.45
CA ALA A 128 7.88 -13.51 4.90
C ALA A 128 7.30 -13.86 3.53
N TYR A 129 7.99 -14.69 2.77
CA TYR A 129 7.65 -15.11 1.42
C TYR A 129 6.81 -16.39 1.37
N SER A 130 6.43 -16.97 2.51
CA SER A 130 5.62 -18.19 2.58
C SER A 130 4.54 -18.09 3.67
N ARG A 131 3.30 -18.45 3.32
CA ARG A 131 2.18 -18.57 4.27
C ARG A 131 2.24 -19.87 5.07
N ASP A 132 2.78 -20.93 4.48
CA ASP A 132 2.83 -22.26 5.07
C ASP A 132 3.99 -22.41 6.06
N MET A 133 5.06 -21.63 5.89
CA MET A 133 6.17 -21.53 6.84
C MET A 133 5.83 -20.60 8.00
N ALA A 134 4.90 -21.01 8.87
CA ALA A 134 4.53 -20.26 10.05
C ALA A 134 5.62 -20.28 11.13
N TYR A 135 5.67 -19.24 11.95
CA TYR A 135 6.58 -19.15 13.09
C TYR A 135 6.11 -20.05 14.24
N ALA A 136 7.08 -20.61 14.99
CA ALA A 136 6.81 -21.39 16.19
C ALA A 136 6.31 -20.49 17.34
N ALA A 137 5.62 -21.09 18.32
CA ALA A 137 5.17 -20.34 19.48
C ALA A 137 6.34 -19.74 20.28
N SER A 138 6.13 -18.57 20.89
CA SER A 138 7.15 -17.76 21.58
C SER A 138 7.93 -18.50 22.68
N ARG A 139 7.36 -19.57 23.26
CA ARG A 139 8.01 -20.43 24.24
C ARG A 139 9.13 -21.30 23.65
N TYR A 140 9.13 -21.54 22.34
CA TYR A 140 10.14 -22.37 21.67
C TYR A 140 11.25 -21.54 21.03
N THR A 141 11.00 -20.29 20.69
CA THR A 141 11.96 -19.40 20.04
C THR A 141 12.76 -18.59 21.06
N GLU A 142 13.93 -18.13 20.64
CA GLU A 142 14.81 -17.26 21.40
C GLU A 142 15.22 -16.06 20.56
N ALA A 143 15.41 -14.90 21.19
CA ALA A 143 15.78 -13.67 20.51
C ALA A 143 16.73 -12.81 21.36
N LYS A 144 17.46 -11.94 20.67
CA LYS A 144 18.22 -10.82 21.23
C LYS A 144 18.26 -9.70 20.19
N LEU A 145 18.80 -8.55 20.53
CA LEU A 145 19.02 -7.47 19.55
C LEU A 145 20.17 -7.82 18.60
N SER A 146 20.01 -7.53 17.32
CA SER A 146 21.07 -7.65 16.31
C SER A 146 22.13 -6.54 16.53
N PRO A 147 23.38 -6.71 16.07
CA PRO A 147 24.43 -5.71 16.25
C PRO A 147 24.08 -4.32 15.72
N ILE A 148 23.39 -4.22 14.59
CA ILE A 148 22.94 -2.94 14.02
C ILE A 148 21.93 -2.22 14.91
N ALA A 149 21.22 -2.91 15.77
CA ALA A 149 20.30 -2.28 16.73
C ALA A 149 21.02 -1.35 17.73
N ALA A 150 22.35 -1.48 17.90
CA ALA A 150 23.13 -0.52 18.69
C ALA A 150 23.00 0.91 18.15
N GLU A 151 22.87 1.06 16.85
CA GLU A 151 22.74 2.34 16.17
C GLU A 151 21.39 3.03 16.39
N LEU A 152 20.39 2.28 16.86
CA LEU A 152 19.08 2.83 17.24
C LEU A 152 19.12 3.52 18.59
N PHE A 153 19.95 3.02 19.50
CA PHE A 153 20.04 3.46 20.90
C PHE A 153 21.28 4.31 21.17
N ALA A 154 21.98 4.74 20.12
CA ALA A 154 23.21 5.49 20.28
C ALA A 154 23.02 6.74 21.15
N ASP A 155 23.67 6.73 22.32
CA ASP A 155 23.60 7.84 23.29
C ASP A 155 22.18 8.16 23.84
N ILE A 156 21.25 7.20 23.88
CA ILE A 156 19.88 7.39 24.41
C ILE A 156 19.88 7.79 25.90
N ASP A 157 20.93 7.42 26.64
CA ASP A 157 21.19 7.77 28.03
C ASP A 157 21.71 9.19 28.24
N LYS A 158 21.94 9.96 27.16
CA LYS A 158 22.52 11.29 27.16
C LYS A 158 21.53 12.39 26.79
N ASP A 159 20.29 12.23 27.17
CA ASP A 159 19.21 13.19 26.91
C ASP A 159 19.04 13.60 25.45
N THR A 160 19.30 12.66 24.52
CA THR A 160 19.25 12.90 23.07
C THR A 160 17.86 13.01 22.51
N VAL A 161 16.87 12.37 23.17
CA VAL A 161 15.45 12.33 22.79
C VAL A 161 14.58 12.54 24.01
N ASP A 162 13.32 12.89 23.79
CA ASP A 162 12.36 13.08 24.86
C ASP A 162 11.79 11.75 25.37
N PHE A 163 11.48 11.70 26.66
CA PHE A 163 10.85 10.59 27.34
C PHE A 163 9.47 11.00 27.86
N VAL A 164 8.50 10.13 27.67
CA VAL A 164 7.13 10.29 28.19
C VAL A 164 6.78 9.15 29.12
N ASP A 165 5.78 9.35 29.97
CA ASP A 165 5.26 8.28 30.81
C ASP A 165 4.54 7.25 29.95
N ASN A 166 4.68 5.97 30.30
CA ASN A 166 3.92 4.89 29.69
C ASN A 166 2.42 5.00 30.08
N TYR A 167 1.59 4.07 29.59
CA TYR A 167 0.13 4.11 29.74
C TYR A 167 -0.37 4.16 31.21
N ASP A 168 0.40 3.69 32.18
CA ASP A 168 0.06 3.68 33.63
C ASP A 168 0.96 4.57 34.47
N ALA A 169 1.81 5.38 33.87
CA ALA A 169 2.77 6.29 34.48
C ALA A 169 3.76 5.61 35.46
N THR A 170 3.98 4.31 35.34
CA THR A 170 4.95 3.56 36.15
C THR A 170 6.36 3.56 35.58
N MET A 171 6.49 3.76 34.27
CA MET A 171 7.76 3.73 33.55
C MET A 171 7.83 4.88 32.51
N LYS A 172 9.04 5.19 32.09
CA LYS A 172 9.26 6.12 30.98
C LYS A 172 9.67 5.41 29.71
N GLU A 173 9.16 5.89 28.59
CA GLU A 173 9.50 5.39 27.25
C GLU A 173 9.95 6.54 26.34
N PRO A 174 10.91 6.31 25.40
CA PRO A 174 11.36 7.33 24.48
C PRO A 174 10.28 7.60 23.42
N THR A 175 10.10 8.85 23.06
CA THR A 175 9.20 9.25 21.98
C THR A 175 9.72 8.81 20.62
N LEU A 176 11.04 8.92 20.39
CA LEU A 176 11.77 8.51 19.19
C LEU A 176 13.08 7.83 19.59
N PHE A 177 13.69 7.09 18.67
CA PHE A 177 15.06 6.61 18.84
C PHE A 177 16.07 7.58 18.22
N PRO A 178 17.23 7.82 18.88
CA PRO A 178 18.27 8.69 18.35
C PRO A 178 19.10 8.00 17.26
N VAL A 179 18.44 7.51 16.21
CA VAL A 179 19.02 6.69 15.15
C VAL A 179 20.18 7.40 14.43
N THR A 180 21.28 6.67 14.18
CA THR A 180 22.49 7.21 13.55
C THR A 180 22.46 7.22 12.03
N PHE A 181 21.43 6.64 11.41
CA PHE A 181 21.23 6.59 9.95
C PHE A 181 19.72 6.71 9.63
N PRO A 182 19.33 7.13 8.41
CA PRO A 182 17.93 7.26 8.01
C PRO A 182 17.21 5.89 7.90
N SER A 183 16.94 5.27 9.04
CA SER A 183 16.36 3.92 9.16
C SER A 183 15.01 3.77 8.47
N VAL A 184 14.24 4.85 8.34
CA VAL A 184 12.95 4.90 7.64
C VAL A 184 13.06 4.58 6.15
N LEU A 185 14.24 4.81 5.54
CA LEU A 185 14.53 4.49 4.13
C LEU A 185 15.22 3.13 3.95
N VAL A 186 15.83 2.58 5.01
CA VAL A 186 16.63 1.35 4.92
C VAL A 186 15.78 0.09 4.97
N ASN A 187 14.70 0.11 5.74
CA ASN A 187 13.81 -1.04 5.88
C ASN A 187 12.40 -0.73 5.35
N ALA A 188 11.77 -1.73 4.71
CA ALA A 188 10.40 -1.62 4.24
C ALA A 188 9.44 -1.30 5.40
N ASN A 189 8.54 -0.36 5.18
CA ASN A 189 7.49 -0.05 6.14
C ASN A 189 6.15 0.08 5.42
N THR A 190 5.19 -0.77 5.80
CA THR A 190 3.83 -0.73 5.31
C THR A 190 2.87 -0.53 6.46
N GLY A 191 1.91 0.36 6.30
CA GLY A 191 0.90 0.65 7.32
C GLY A 191 -0.41 1.06 6.70
N ILE A 192 -1.52 0.52 7.21
CA ILE A 192 -2.87 0.85 6.79
C ILE A 192 -3.54 1.57 7.95
N ALA A 193 -3.87 2.83 7.75
CA ALA A 193 -4.60 3.65 8.71
C ALA A 193 -6.01 3.99 8.18
N VAL A 194 -6.75 4.76 8.94
CA VAL A 194 -8.07 5.24 8.52
C VAL A 194 -7.89 6.43 7.56
N GLY A 195 -8.36 6.27 6.34
CA GLY A 195 -8.29 7.32 5.32
C GLY A 195 -6.90 7.53 4.68
N MET A 196 -5.85 6.84 5.14
CA MET A 196 -4.52 6.92 4.58
C MET A 196 -3.70 5.64 4.80
N ALA A 197 -2.66 5.48 4.02
CA ALA A 197 -1.72 4.37 4.13
C ALA A 197 -0.28 4.87 3.99
N SER A 198 0.65 4.06 4.45
CA SER A 198 2.09 4.21 4.20
C SER A 198 2.61 2.97 3.51
N SER A 199 3.44 3.14 2.49
CA SER A 199 4.14 2.07 1.79
C SER A 199 5.51 2.60 1.36
N ILE A 200 6.51 2.33 2.19
CA ILE A 200 7.89 2.77 1.99
C ILE A 200 8.70 1.56 1.56
N CYS A 201 9.32 1.62 0.38
CA CYS A 201 10.24 0.59 -0.07
C CYS A 201 11.60 0.74 0.62
N PRO A 202 12.32 -0.37 0.83
CA PRO A 202 13.64 -0.33 1.42
C PRO A 202 14.71 0.05 0.38
N PHE A 203 15.77 0.71 0.85
CA PHE A 203 16.94 1.04 0.03
C PHE A 203 18.22 0.51 0.65
N ASN A 204 19.23 0.31 -0.17
CA ASN A 204 20.54 -0.16 0.31
C ASN A 204 21.14 0.81 1.32
N LEU A 205 21.63 0.31 2.45
CA LEU A 205 22.16 1.12 3.56
C LEU A 205 23.34 2.01 3.13
N ARG A 206 24.26 1.49 2.30
CA ARG A 206 25.40 2.27 1.79
C ARG A 206 24.94 3.44 0.94
N GLU A 207 24.02 3.17 0.00
CA GLU A 207 23.45 4.20 -0.88
C GLU A 207 22.70 5.28 -0.08
N VAL A 208 21.91 4.88 0.93
CA VAL A 208 21.20 5.84 1.82
C VAL A 208 22.20 6.71 2.59
N CYS A 209 23.25 6.12 3.16
CA CYS A 209 24.28 6.88 3.87
C CYS A 209 25.03 7.83 2.93
N GLU A 210 25.44 7.37 1.74
CA GLU A 210 26.14 8.19 0.74
C GLU A 210 25.27 9.33 0.23
N THR A 211 24.00 9.08 -0.06
CA THR A 211 23.02 10.09 -0.47
C THR A 211 22.83 11.14 0.64
N THR A 212 22.71 10.70 1.88
CA THR A 212 22.59 11.61 3.04
C THR A 212 23.85 12.45 3.23
N ILE A 213 25.04 11.88 3.09
CA ILE A 213 26.32 12.61 3.16
C ILE A 213 26.40 13.64 2.02
N SER A 214 26.01 13.26 0.82
CA SER A 214 25.97 14.14 -0.35
C SER A 214 25.01 15.30 -0.13
N TYR A 215 23.82 15.03 0.41
CA TYR A 215 22.83 16.05 0.78
C TYR A 215 23.36 17.03 1.84
N ILE A 216 24.04 16.54 2.87
CA ILE A 216 24.63 17.40 3.92
C ILE A 216 25.69 18.34 3.33
N ARG A 217 26.44 17.91 2.32
CA ARG A 217 27.46 18.71 1.66
C ARG A 217 26.88 19.71 0.67
N ASP A 218 25.89 19.30 -0.06
CA ASP A 218 25.19 20.10 -1.06
C ASP A 218 23.70 19.76 -1.03
N ASN A 219 22.90 20.72 -0.60
CA ASN A 219 21.46 20.52 -0.50
C ASN A 219 20.76 20.39 -1.87
N ASP A 220 21.47 20.63 -2.98
CA ASP A 220 20.89 20.67 -4.33
C ASP A 220 21.19 19.41 -5.17
N ILE A 221 21.52 18.29 -4.51
CA ILE A 221 21.78 17.03 -5.19
C ILE A 221 20.55 16.48 -5.92
N ASN A 222 20.79 15.78 -7.01
CA ASN A 222 19.81 14.84 -7.56
C ASN A 222 19.94 13.48 -6.84
N VAL A 223 18.92 13.09 -6.09
CA VAL A 223 18.90 11.85 -5.31
C VAL A 223 19.14 10.61 -6.20
N ALA A 224 18.65 10.61 -7.44
CA ALA A 224 18.80 9.49 -8.36
C ALA A 224 20.24 9.19 -8.80
N ASP A 225 21.18 10.10 -8.55
CA ASP A 225 22.58 9.90 -8.89
C ASP A 225 23.35 9.09 -7.83
N THR A 226 22.83 9.03 -6.60
CA THR A 226 23.46 8.31 -5.47
C THR A 226 22.60 7.20 -4.91
N LEU A 227 21.26 7.33 -4.98
CA LEU A 227 20.29 6.31 -4.59
C LEU A 227 19.76 5.65 -5.85
N LEU A 228 20.31 4.49 -6.21
CA LEU A 228 20.06 3.89 -7.52
C LEU A 228 18.61 3.39 -7.66
N ALA A 229 18.17 2.50 -6.75
CA ALA A 229 16.83 1.92 -6.76
C ALA A 229 16.51 1.25 -5.42
N PRO A 230 15.26 0.88 -5.14
CA PRO A 230 14.90 0.02 -4.01
C PRO A 230 15.69 -1.29 -3.99
N ASP A 231 15.99 -1.79 -2.79
CA ASP A 231 16.72 -3.04 -2.55
C ASP A 231 15.91 -3.91 -1.58
N PHE A 232 15.55 -5.13 -1.96
CA PHE A 232 14.65 -5.98 -1.20
C PHE A 232 15.38 -7.15 -0.52
N PRO A 233 14.94 -7.60 0.68
CA PRO A 233 15.62 -8.64 1.44
C PRO A 233 15.68 -9.99 0.73
N ILE A 234 14.72 -10.31 -0.14
CA ILE A 234 14.63 -11.57 -0.89
C ILE A 234 15.32 -11.46 -2.26
N GLY A 235 15.74 -10.24 -2.68
CA GLY A 235 16.31 -10.00 -3.99
C GLY A 235 15.27 -9.64 -5.05
N GLY A 236 15.30 -10.30 -6.19
CA GLY A 236 14.47 -10.01 -7.37
C GLY A 236 15.16 -9.11 -8.39
N ARG A 237 14.49 -8.91 -9.52
CA ARG A 237 14.93 -8.02 -10.62
C ARG A 237 14.00 -6.83 -10.72
N LEU A 238 14.52 -5.64 -10.49
CA LEU A 238 13.77 -4.40 -10.61
C LEU A 238 13.84 -3.87 -12.04
N LEU A 239 12.68 -3.67 -12.66
CA LEU A 239 12.56 -3.03 -13.98
C LEU A 239 12.74 -1.52 -13.80
N TYR A 240 13.93 -1.03 -14.12
CA TYR A 240 14.32 0.35 -13.88
C TYR A 240 13.84 1.28 -14.99
N ASP A 241 13.04 2.27 -14.60
CA ASP A 241 12.70 3.44 -15.40
C ASP A 241 13.12 4.69 -14.61
N ARG A 242 14.12 5.42 -15.13
CA ARG A 242 14.68 6.59 -14.45
C ARG A 242 13.62 7.65 -14.17
N ALA A 243 12.76 7.95 -15.12
CA ALA A 243 11.74 8.98 -14.98
C ALA A 243 10.70 8.61 -13.90
N ALA A 244 10.31 7.35 -13.83
CA ALA A 244 9.41 6.84 -12.80
C ALA A 244 10.07 6.88 -11.42
N MET A 245 11.37 6.55 -11.30
CA MET A 245 12.11 6.62 -10.04
C MET A 245 12.31 8.07 -9.57
N GLU A 246 12.73 8.98 -10.44
CA GLU A 246 12.86 10.40 -10.11
C GLU A 246 11.54 10.97 -9.57
N LYS A 247 10.41 10.63 -10.19
CA LYS A 247 9.08 11.02 -9.70
C LYS A 247 8.78 10.46 -8.31
N ILE A 248 9.17 9.21 -8.01
CA ILE A 248 9.00 8.63 -6.66
C ILE A 248 9.88 9.37 -5.67
N TYR A 249 11.13 9.68 -6.03
CA TYR A 249 12.06 10.39 -5.16
C TYR A 249 11.64 11.83 -4.87
N GLU A 250 10.99 12.49 -5.81
CA GLU A 250 10.46 13.84 -5.64
C GLU A 250 9.16 13.88 -4.84
N THR A 251 8.23 12.96 -5.12
CA THR A 251 6.85 13.05 -4.63
C THR A 251 6.50 12.06 -3.53
N GLY A 252 7.34 11.04 -3.30
CA GLY A 252 7.02 9.90 -2.44
C GLY A 252 5.91 8.99 -2.97
N ARG A 253 5.48 9.17 -4.24
CA ARG A 253 4.38 8.43 -4.86
C ARG A 253 4.75 7.94 -6.24
N GLY A 254 4.37 6.70 -6.54
CA GLY A 254 4.56 6.07 -7.83
C GLY A 254 4.55 4.57 -7.71
N SER A 255 4.94 3.88 -8.76
CA SER A 255 5.06 2.42 -8.75
C SER A 255 6.15 1.98 -9.72
N PHE A 256 6.76 0.87 -9.42
CA PHE A 256 7.74 0.19 -10.25
C PHE A 256 7.46 -1.31 -10.22
N LYS A 257 7.99 -2.06 -11.18
CA LYS A 257 7.81 -3.50 -11.27
C LYS A 257 9.03 -4.24 -10.75
N VAL A 258 8.77 -5.36 -10.07
CA VAL A 258 9.79 -6.32 -9.63
C VAL A 258 9.44 -7.68 -10.19
N ARG A 259 10.44 -8.39 -10.72
CA ARG A 259 10.35 -9.76 -11.24
C ARG A 259 11.08 -10.72 -10.32
N GLY A 260 10.61 -11.96 -10.28
CA GLY A 260 11.35 -13.06 -9.69
C GLY A 260 12.58 -13.45 -10.51
N VAL A 261 13.50 -14.14 -9.86
CA VAL A 261 14.70 -14.71 -10.50
C VAL A 261 14.50 -16.20 -10.70
N TYR A 262 14.87 -16.69 -11.88
CA TYR A 262 14.77 -18.10 -12.21
C TYR A 262 15.99 -18.57 -12.99
N ALA A 263 16.24 -19.87 -12.92
CA ALA A 263 17.26 -20.56 -13.70
C ALA A 263 16.67 -21.81 -14.36
N TYR A 264 17.09 -22.12 -15.59
CA TYR A 264 16.70 -23.36 -16.27
C TYR A 264 17.77 -24.43 -16.12
N ASP A 265 17.41 -25.56 -15.49
CA ASP A 265 18.24 -26.75 -15.40
C ASP A 265 17.93 -27.68 -16.59
N LYS A 266 18.86 -27.69 -17.57
CA LYS A 266 18.76 -28.57 -18.74
C LYS A 266 18.82 -30.05 -18.40
N SER A 267 19.49 -30.43 -17.31
CA SER A 267 19.70 -31.84 -16.93
C SER A 267 18.42 -32.49 -16.43
N GLN A 268 17.65 -31.73 -15.65
CA GLN A 268 16.39 -32.16 -15.08
C GLN A 268 15.17 -31.69 -15.89
N ASN A 269 15.37 -30.83 -16.87
CA ASN A 269 14.33 -30.18 -17.68
C ASN A 269 13.32 -29.46 -16.80
N CYS A 270 13.80 -28.71 -15.83
CA CYS A 270 12.99 -27.91 -14.91
C CYS A 270 13.47 -26.46 -14.81
N ILE A 271 12.59 -25.60 -14.34
CA ILE A 271 12.88 -24.20 -14.01
C ILE A 271 12.82 -24.05 -12.51
N ASP A 272 13.91 -23.57 -11.91
CA ASP A 272 14.01 -23.24 -10.50
C ASP A 272 13.85 -21.74 -10.31
N ILE A 273 12.84 -21.32 -9.55
CA ILE A 273 12.62 -19.93 -9.15
C ILE A 273 13.18 -19.79 -7.73
N THR A 274 14.16 -18.90 -7.56
CA THR A 274 14.88 -18.71 -6.30
C THR A 274 14.58 -17.40 -5.60
N GLU A 275 14.04 -16.42 -6.32
CA GLU A 275 13.65 -15.12 -5.77
C GLU A 275 12.29 -14.71 -6.34
N ILE A 276 11.48 -14.07 -5.50
CA ILE A 276 10.13 -13.62 -5.89
C ILE A 276 9.90 -12.15 -5.50
N PRO A 277 8.95 -11.46 -6.14
CA PRO A 277 8.60 -10.09 -5.75
C PRO A 277 8.20 -9.98 -4.28
N PRO A 278 8.50 -8.85 -3.61
CA PRO A 278 8.21 -8.65 -2.18
C PRO A 278 6.70 -8.53 -1.87
N THR A 279 5.87 -8.44 -2.89
CA THR A 279 4.40 -8.27 -2.79
C THR A 279 3.63 -9.58 -2.80
N THR A 280 4.30 -10.71 -2.99
CA THR A 280 3.67 -12.03 -3.16
C THR A 280 4.31 -13.12 -2.27
N THR A 281 3.75 -14.31 -2.32
CA THR A 281 4.26 -15.51 -1.63
C THR A 281 4.43 -16.68 -2.60
N SER A 282 5.24 -17.68 -2.20
CA SER A 282 5.47 -18.88 -3.01
C SER A 282 4.16 -19.58 -3.36
N GLU A 283 3.27 -19.73 -2.37
CA GLU A 283 1.97 -20.41 -2.56
C GLU A 283 1.07 -19.64 -3.53
N ALA A 284 1.06 -18.30 -3.48
CA ALA A 284 0.24 -17.51 -4.39
C ALA A 284 0.67 -17.67 -5.86
N ILE A 285 1.97 -17.79 -6.09
CA ILE A 285 2.52 -18.07 -7.42
C ILE A 285 2.13 -19.49 -7.87
N ILE A 286 2.35 -20.49 -7.02
CA ILE A 286 2.04 -21.91 -7.30
C ILE A 286 0.55 -22.08 -7.58
N GLU A 287 -0.33 -21.55 -6.72
CA GLU A 287 -1.79 -21.58 -6.89
C GLU A 287 -2.19 -20.98 -8.25
N LYS A 288 -1.58 -19.84 -8.62
CA LYS A 288 -1.92 -19.16 -9.87
C LYS A 288 -1.43 -19.94 -11.10
N VAL A 289 -0.25 -20.54 -11.04
CA VAL A 289 0.27 -21.41 -12.11
C VAL A 289 -0.63 -22.64 -12.28
N ILE A 290 -1.05 -23.28 -11.19
CA ILE A 290 -1.98 -24.43 -11.22
C ILE A 290 -3.34 -24.01 -11.83
N GLU A 291 -3.86 -22.85 -11.46
CA GLU A 291 -5.09 -22.30 -12.06
C GLU A 291 -4.94 -22.14 -13.57
N LEU A 292 -3.85 -21.53 -14.04
CA LEU A 292 -3.58 -21.31 -15.45
C LEU A 292 -3.39 -22.62 -16.23
N ALA A 293 -2.80 -23.66 -15.61
CA ALA A 293 -2.67 -24.98 -16.18
C ALA A 293 -4.05 -25.67 -16.32
N LYS A 294 -4.91 -25.59 -15.28
CA LYS A 294 -6.28 -26.10 -15.32
C LYS A 294 -7.12 -25.42 -16.41
N LEU A 295 -6.94 -24.11 -16.60
CA LEU A 295 -7.59 -23.32 -17.65
C LEU A 295 -6.97 -23.52 -19.05
N LYS A 296 -5.96 -24.41 -19.18
CA LYS A 296 -5.21 -24.68 -20.42
C LYS A 296 -4.56 -23.43 -21.03
N LYS A 297 -4.32 -22.40 -20.27
CA LYS A 297 -3.57 -21.21 -20.68
C LYS A 297 -2.06 -21.46 -20.71
N ILE A 298 -1.60 -22.34 -19.84
CA ILE A 298 -0.23 -22.87 -19.81
C ILE A 298 -0.34 -24.38 -19.94
N THR A 299 0.21 -24.93 -21.02
CA THR A 299 0.14 -26.36 -21.34
C THR A 299 1.50 -27.04 -21.28
N GLU A 300 2.56 -26.25 -21.18
CA GLU A 300 3.97 -26.66 -21.23
C GLU A 300 4.49 -27.26 -19.94
N ILE A 301 3.76 -27.08 -18.83
CA ILE A 301 4.13 -27.54 -17.49
C ILE A 301 3.64 -28.96 -17.26
N ASN A 302 4.49 -29.81 -16.67
CA ASN A 302 4.17 -31.16 -16.21
C ASN A 302 3.80 -31.15 -14.71
N ASP A 303 4.61 -30.50 -13.87
CA ASP A 303 4.39 -30.37 -12.42
C ASP A 303 4.98 -29.07 -11.88
N ILE A 304 4.53 -28.64 -10.72
CA ILE A 304 5.08 -27.51 -9.95
C ILE A 304 5.12 -27.85 -8.47
N ARG A 305 6.28 -27.64 -7.84
CA ARG A 305 6.54 -27.99 -6.45
C ARG A 305 7.19 -26.84 -5.69
N ASP A 306 6.90 -26.74 -4.41
CA ASP A 306 7.67 -25.93 -3.46
C ASP A 306 8.78 -26.82 -2.87
N GLU A 307 10.03 -26.52 -3.18
CA GLU A 307 11.23 -27.18 -2.67
C GLU A 307 12.01 -26.25 -1.71
N THR A 308 11.34 -25.24 -1.16
CA THR A 308 11.93 -24.31 -0.21
C THR A 308 12.43 -25.04 1.04
N ASP A 309 13.70 -24.83 1.38
CA ASP A 309 14.36 -25.46 2.50
C ASP A 309 15.21 -24.46 3.33
N LEU A 310 16.17 -24.94 4.10
CA LEU A 310 17.07 -24.11 4.89
C LEU A 310 18.02 -23.25 4.03
N ASN A 311 18.26 -23.63 2.77
CA ASN A 311 19.11 -22.89 1.85
C ASN A 311 18.39 -21.68 1.23
N GLY A 312 17.07 -21.65 1.28
CA GLY A 312 16.26 -20.54 0.80
C GLY A 312 15.03 -20.94 0.01
N LEU A 313 14.40 -19.94 -0.63
CA LEU A 313 13.26 -20.12 -1.50
C LEU A 313 13.64 -20.94 -2.74
N LYS A 314 12.86 -21.96 -3.05
CA LYS A 314 12.97 -22.70 -4.30
C LYS A 314 11.60 -23.23 -4.75
N ILE A 315 11.09 -22.72 -5.88
CA ILE A 315 9.91 -23.25 -6.55
C ILE A 315 10.39 -23.91 -7.84
N THR A 316 10.15 -25.20 -8.01
CA THR A 316 10.57 -25.97 -9.19
C THR A 316 9.39 -26.25 -10.10
N ILE A 317 9.52 -25.90 -11.38
CA ILE A 317 8.55 -26.15 -12.45
C ILE A 317 9.12 -27.19 -13.40
N ASP A 318 8.54 -28.38 -13.44
CA ASP A 318 8.91 -29.44 -14.37
C ASP A 318 8.27 -29.18 -15.76
N LEU A 319 9.09 -29.20 -16.80
CA LEU A 319 8.65 -28.95 -18.15
C LEU A 319 8.28 -30.23 -18.91
N LYS A 320 7.31 -30.12 -19.81
CA LYS A 320 7.07 -31.16 -20.82
C LYS A 320 8.20 -31.20 -21.84
N ARG A 321 8.45 -32.36 -22.43
CA ARG A 321 9.46 -32.52 -23.49
C ARG A 321 9.16 -31.60 -24.67
N GLY A 322 10.16 -30.82 -25.08
CA GLY A 322 10.03 -29.88 -26.20
C GLY A 322 9.40 -28.53 -25.85
N ALA A 323 9.09 -28.27 -24.58
CA ALA A 323 8.67 -26.94 -24.14
C ALA A 323 9.85 -25.96 -24.20
N ASP A 324 9.57 -24.72 -24.63
CA ASP A 324 10.54 -23.63 -24.65
C ASP A 324 10.48 -22.89 -23.28
N PRO A 325 11.56 -22.97 -22.45
CA PRO A 325 11.57 -22.37 -21.12
C PRO A 325 11.38 -20.85 -21.14
N GLU A 326 12.01 -20.17 -22.11
CA GLU A 326 11.96 -18.71 -22.22
C GLU A 326 10.55 -18.20 -22.53
N LYS A 327 9.88 -18.84 -23.53
CA LYS A 327 8.50 -18.50 -23.87
C LYS A 327 7.53 -18.80 -22.74
N LEU A 328 7.74 -19.91 -22.04
CA LEU A 328 6.93 -20.23 -20.85
C LEU A 328 7.10 -19.18 -19.77
N MET A 329 8.35 -18.82 -19.43
CA MET A 329 8.59 -17.84 -18.37
C MET A 329 8.04 -16.44 -18.71
N LYS A 330 8.08 -16.00 -19.97
CA LYS A 330 7.39 -14.77 -20.40
C LYS A 330 5.89 -14.84 -20.13
N LYS A 331 5.24 -15.99 -20.38
CA LYS A 331 3.81 -16.18 -20.06
C LYS A 331 3.56 -16.18 -18.54
N VAL A 332 4.40 -16.90 -17.77
CA VAL A 332 4.28 -16.99 -16.31
C VAL A 332 4.46 -15.60 -15.69
N MET A 333 5.48 -14.84 -16.06
CA MET A 333 5.70 -13.47 -15.59
C MET A 333 4.48 -12.57 -15.83
N LYS A 334 3.90 -12.62 -17.02
CA LYS A 334 2.77 -11.76 -17.41
C LYS A 334 1.44 -12.14 -16.74
N MET A 335 1.24 -13.40 -16.38
CA MET A 335 -0.05 -13.93 -15.91
C MET A 335 -0.08 -14.30 -14.43
N THR A 336 1.04 -14.22 -13.74
CA THR A 336 1.16 -14.56 -12.31
C THR A 336 1.84 -13.43 -11.54
N PRO A 337 1.78 -13.42 -10.18
CA PRO A 337 2.50 -12.43 -9.39
C PRO A 337 4.04 -12.63 -9.36
N LEU A 338 4.62 -13.44 -10.25
CA LEU A 338 6.08 -13.54 -10.41
C LEU A 338 6.68 -12.26 -11.03
N GLU A 339 5.89 -11.46 -11.73
CA GLU A 339 6.13 -10.04 -11.99
C GLU A 339 5.00 -9.25 -11.35
N ASP A 340 5.32 -8.38 -10.43
CA ASP A 340 4.31 -7.59 -9.73
C ASP A 340 4.76 -6.13 -9.54
N SER A 341 3.81 -5.24 -9.28
CA SER A 341 4.04 -3.82 -9.15
C SER A 341 4.05 -3.41 -7.68
N PHE A 342 5.18 -2.85 -7.23
CA PHE A 342 5.26 -2.22 -5.91
C PHE A 342 4.79 -0.78 -5.98
N SER A 343 3.77 -0.44 -5.18
CA SER A 343 3.22 0.92 -5.11
C SER A 343 3.80 1.68 -3.91
N CYS A 344 4.46 2.80 -4.18
CA CYS A 344 5.04 3.68 -3.18
C CYS A 344 4.04 4.73 -2.71
N ASN A 345 4.02 4.97 -1.41
CA ASN A 345 3.34 6.08 -0.73
C ASN A 345 4.11 6.39 0.55
N PHE A 346 5.10 7.28 0.47
CA PHE A 346 6.03 7.58 1.57
C PHE A 346 5.38 8.54 2.57
N ASN A 347 4.41 8.02 3.28
CA ASN A 347 3.68 8.74 4.31
C ASN A 347 4.35 8.49 5.68
N ILE A 348 4.84 9.56 6.29
CA ILE A 348 5.63 9.53 7.53
C ILE A 348 5.06 10.57 8.48
N LEU A 349 5.11 10.30 9.79
CA LEU A 349 4.76 11.27 10.82
C LEU A 349 5.94 12.20 11.10
N ILE A 350 5.70 13.49 10.99
CA ILE A 350 6.63 14.54 11.41
C ILE A 350 5.93 15.36 12.48
N ALA A 351 6.46 15.34 13.70
CA ALA A 351 5.85 15.99 14.87
C ALA A 351 4.34 15.66 15.03
N GLY A 352 4.00 14.36 14.86
CA GLY A 352 2.64 13.86 15.00
C GLY A 352 1.71 14.15 13.80
N SER A 353 2.18 14.79 12.74
CA SER A 353 1.40 15.09 11.53
C SER A 353 1.82 14.20 10.36
N PRO A 354 0.90 13.46 9.72
CA PRO A 354 1.22 12.62 8.57
C PRO A 354 1.50 13.49 7.33
N ARG A 355 2.64 13.24 6.69
CA ARG A 355 3.06 13.91 5.46
C ARG A 355 3.54 12.87 4.43
N VAL A 356 3.13 13.03 3.18
CA VAL A 356 3.71 12.28 2.06
C VAL A 356 4.87 13.10 1.52
N MET A 357 6.07 12.55 1.55
CA MET A 357 7.31 13.26 1.27
C MET A 357 8.18 12.51 0.27
N GLY A 358 8.91 13.24 -0.55
CA GLY A 358 9.97 12.70 -1.37
C GLY A 358 11.20 12.28 -0.54
N VAL A 359 12.10 11.51 -1.15
CA VAL A 359 13.31 11.02 -0.45
C VAL A 359 14.20 12.17 0.04
N LYS A 360 14.39 13.20 -0.78
CA LYS A 360 15.17 14.40 -0.41
C LYS A 360 14.59 15.11 0.83
N GLU A 361 13.26 15.21 0.88
CA GLU A 361 12.54 15.83 2.00
C GLU A 361 12.65 14.97 3.28
N ILE A 362 12.56 13.65 3.15
CA ILE A 362 12.76 12.70 4.26
C ILE A 362 14.18 12.81 4.82
N ILE A 363 15.20 12.87 3.95
CA ILE A 363 16.59 13.04 4.35
C ILE A 363 16.78 14.39 5.06
N SER A 364 16.16 15.46 4.57
CA SER A 364 16.20 16.78 5.19
C SER A 364 15.63 16.77 6.62
N GLU A 365 14.47 16.20 6.80
CA GLU A 365 13.82 16.08 8.12
C GLU A 365 14.64 15.18 9.06
N TRP A 366 15.19 14.07 8.54
CA TRP A 366 16.08 13.21 9.33
C TRP A 366 17.36 13.91 9.74
N VAL A 367 18.01 14.68 8.86
CA VAL A 367 19.21 15.44 9.18
C VAL A 367 18.92 16.48 10.26
N ALA A 368 17.79 17.18 10.18
CA ALA A 368 17.37 18.13 11.21
C ALA A 368 17.16 17.45 12.56
N PHE A 369 16.48 16.30 12.57
CA PHE A 369 16.29 15.48 13.75
C PHE A 369 17.62 14.98 14.33
N ARG A 370 18.53 14.48 13.49
CA ARG A 370 19.83 13.97 13.95
C ARG A 370 20.73 15.10 14.45
N GLU A 371 20.70 16.28 13.81
CA GLU A 371 21.42 17.46 14.27
C GLU A 371 21.02 17.82 15.72
N GLU A 372 19.73 17.77 16.03
CA GLU A 372 19.24 18.02 17.38
C GLU A 372 19.70 16.93 18.37
N CYS A 373 19.63 15.65 18.00
CA CYS A 373 20.14 14.56 18.84
C CYS A 373 21.64 14.73 19.17
N VAL A 374 22.46 15.09 18.16
CA VAL A 374 23.90 15.32 18.35
C VAL A 374 24.14 16.55 19.22
N ARG A 375 23.40 17.64 19.01
CA ARG A 375 23.47 18.87 19.80
C ARG A 375 23.16 18.58 21.28
N ARG A 376 22.06 17.88 21.58
CA ARG A 376 21.66 17.49 22.95
C ARG A 376 22.70 16.58 23.59
N ARG A 377 23.24 15.60 22.87
CA ARG A 377 24.33 14.75 23.32
C ARG A 377 25.58 15.54 23.73
N VAL A 378 26.02 16.47 22.88
CA VAL A 378 27.18 17.28 23.15
C VAL A 378 26.93 18.21 24.34
N TYR A 379 25.74 18.80 24.42
CA TYR A 379 25.36 19.63 25.54
C TYR A 379 25.33 18.83 26.88
N PHE A 380 24.80 17.61 26.87
CA PHE A 380 24.82 16.75 28.04
C PHE A 380 26.24 16.43 28.50
N LYS A 381 27.13 16.06 27.54
CA LYS A 381 28.55 15.81 27.85
C LYS A 381 29.23 17.06 28.37
N LEU A 382 28.96 18.19 27.76
CA LEU A 382 29.52 19.50 28.19
C LEU A 382 29.06 19.85 29.61
N SER A 383 27.79 19.68 29.93
CA SER A 383 27.29 19.91 31.31
C SER A 383 28.04 19.05 32.32
N LYS A 384 28.10 17.72 32.05
CA LYS A 384 28.82 16.78 32.93
C LYS A 384 30.33 17.08 33.04
N ALA A 385 30.96 17.53 31.95
CA ALA A 385 32.35 17.94 31.97
C ALA A 385 32.55 19.21 32.79
N LYS A 386 31.65 20.20 32.67
CA LYS A 386 31.69 21.43 33.51
C LYS A 386 31.45 21.13 34.99
N ASP A 387 30.48 20.27 35.31
CA ASP A 387 30.26 19.83 36.69
C ASP A 387 31.52 19.18 37.27
N ARG A 388 32.17 18.29 36.52
CA ARG A 388 33.42 17.63 36.91
C ARG A 388 34.58 18.63 37.06
N LEU A 389 34.72 19.56 36.12
CA LEU A 389 35.75 20.60 36.15
C LEU A 389 35.55 21.48 37.37
N HIS A 390 34.31 21.82 37.72
CA HIS A 390 33.97 22.60 38.90
C HIS A 390 34.42 21.92 40.19
N LEU A 391 34.15 20.62 40.37
CA LEU A 391 34.64 19.84 41.49
C LEU A 391 36.17 19.77 41.55
N LEU A 392 36.83 19.53 40.39
CA LEU A 392 38.30 19.47 40.35
C LEU A 392 38.99 20.80 40.64
N LYS A 393 38.40 21.93 40.23
CA LYS A 393 38.88 23.28 40.60
C LYS A 393 38.80 23.58 42.09
N GLY A 394 37.75 23.08 42.76
CA GLY A 394 37.65 23.12 44.24
C GLY A 394 38.77 22.34 44.90
N LEU A 395 39.00 21.11 44.41
CA LEU A 395 40.09 20.26 44.85
C LEU A 395 41.49 20.89 44.60
N GLU A 396 41.73 21.50 43.44
CA GLU A 396 42.98 22.17 43.13
C GLU A 396 43.36 23.23 44.19
N LYS A 397 42.38 24.07 44.60
CA LYS A 397 42.60 25.08 45.67
C LYS A 397 43.04 24.46 47.00
N ILE A 398 42.48 23.31 47.34
CA ILE A 398 42.84 22.58 48.55
C ILE A 398 44.21 21.90 48.45
N LEU A 399 44.53 21.33 47.27
CA LEU A 399 45.81 20.65 47.02
C LEU A 399 46.98 21.64 47.07
N LEU A 400 46.76 22.95 46.88
CA LEU A 400 47.78 23.98 47.06
C LEU A 400 48.16 24.21 48.51
N ASP A 401 47.28 23.92 49.50
CA ASP A 401 47.52 24.03 50.94
C ASP A 401 46.79 22.92 51.70
N ILE A 402 47.31 21.71 51.58
CA ILE A 402 46.74 20.49 52.18
C ILE A 402 46.80 20.58 53.71
N ASP A 403 47.86 21.13 54.28
CA ASP A 403 48.03 21.22 55.74
C ASP A 403 46.93 22.10 56.37
N LYS A 404 46.56 23.18 55.69
CA LYS A 404 45.46 24.04 56.10
C LYS A 404 44.12 23.29 56.06
N ALA A 405 43.87 22.47 55.04
CA ALA A 405 42.68 21.67 54.93
C ALA A 405 42.54 20.63 56.07
N ILE A 406 43.63 19.90 56.30
CA ILE A 406 43.71 18.93 57.39
C ILE A 406 43.50 19.62 58.75
N LYS A 407 44.08 20.80 58.93
CA LYS A 407 43.95 21.60 60.17
C LYS A 407 42.50 22.03 60.40
N ILE A 408 41.80 22.55 59.37
CA ILE A 408 40.39 22.93 59.45
C ILE A 408 39.55 21.72 59.84
N VAL A 409 39.72 20.58 59.19
CA VAL A 409 38.93 19.37 59.50
C VAL A 409 39.18 18.87 60.93
N ARG A 410 40.43 18.91 61.40
CA ARG A 410 40.84 18.46 62.75
C ARG A 410 40.38 19.40 63.87
N GLU A 411 40.39 20.70 63.63
CA GLU A 411 40.02 21.73 64.63
C GLU A 411 38.50 22.04 64.65
N THR A 412 37.72 21.44 63.79
CA THR A 412 36.24 21.57 63.76
C THR A 412 35.62 20.59 64.73
N ASP A 413 34.87 21.09 65.71
CA ASP A 413 34.29 20.29 66.78
C ASP A 413 33.05 19.46 66.31
N GLU A 414 32.25 19.98 65.40
CA GLU A 414 31.03 19.38 64.91
C GLU A 414 31.20 18.97 63.40
N GLU A 415 30.81 17.75 63.08
CA GLU A 415 30.88 17.22 61.69
C GLU A 415 30.10 18.12 60.71
N ALA A 416 28.96 18.65 61.09
CA ALA A 416 28.14 19.55 60.27
C ALA A 416 28.81 20.88 59.93
N GLN A 417 29.84 21.31 60.66
CA GLN A 417 30.58 22.54 60.45
C GLN A 417 31.83 22.38 59.57
N VAL A 418 32.20 21.14 59.23
CA VAL A 418 33.41 20.87 58.40
C VAL A 418 33.26 21.50 57.02
N VAL A 419 32.13 21.28 56.35
CA VAL A 419 31.85 21.82 55.01
C VAL A 419 31.80 23.35 55.04
N PRO A 420 31.07 24.05 55.89
CA PRO A 420 31.09 25.52 56.01
C PRO A 420 32.49 26.08 56.32
N ASN A 421 33.27 25.43 57.17
CA ASN A 421 34.64 25.87 57.49
C ASN A 421 35.61 25.71 56.32
N LEU A 422 35.50 24.65 55.51
CA LEU A 422 36.23 24.47 54.26
C LEU A 422 35.85 25.54 53.22
N MET A 423 34.56 25.85 53.11
CA MET A 423 34.06 26.90 52.22
C MET A 423 34.71 28.25 52.53
N ILE A 424 34.70 28.66 53.80
CA ILE A 424 35.29 29.92 54.24
C ILE A 424 36.80 29.90 54.10
N GLY A 425 37.43 28.78 54.49
CA GLY A 425 38.90 28.66 54.48
C GLY A 425 39.55 28.75 53.11
N PHE A 426 38.86 28.25 52.08
CA PHE A 426 39.41 28.15 50.70
C PHE A 426 38.63 28.95 49.66
N GLY A 427 37.52 29.59 50.05
CA GLY A 427 36.67 30.33 49.10
C GLY A 427 36.14 29.44 48.01
N ILE A 428 35.61 28.29 48.42
CA ILE A 428 34.93 27.26 47.57
C ILE A 428 33.44 27.19 47.94
N ASP A 429 32.63 26.69 47.05
CA ASP A 429 31.22 26.50 47.34
C ASP A 429 30.93 25.16 48.05
N GLU A 430 29.68 24.97 48.47
CA GLU A 430 29.25 23.83 49.23
C GLU A 430 29.52 22.49 48.52
N ILE A 431 29.18 22.41 47.22
CA ILE A 431 29.37 21.19 46.39
C ILE A 431 30.86 20.83 46.29
N GLN A 432 31.72 21.82 46.10
CA GLN A 432 33.16 21.64 46.08
C GLN A 432 33.70 21.21 47.45
N ALA A 433 33.24 21.83 48.51
CA ALA A 433 33.66 21.53 49.90
C ALA A 433 33.26 20.12 50.31
N GLU A 434 32.04 19.69 49.98
CA GLU A 434 31.53 18.35 50.25
C GLU A 434 32.37 17.29 49.50
N TYR A 435 32.63 17.51 48.18
CA TYR A 435 33.47 16.61 47.37
C TYR A 435 34.86 16.46 47.99
N VAL A 436 35.41 17.51 48.51
CA VAL A 436 36.76 17.53 49.15
C VAL A 436 36.72 16.84 50.50
N ALA A 437 35.71 17.06 51.32
CA ALA A 437 35.57 16.42 52.64
C ALA A 437 35.50 14.89 52.56
N GLU A 438 34.94 14.35 51.47
CA GLU A 438 34.85 12.92 51.20
C GLU A 438 36.14 12.30 50.60
N ILE A 439 37.21 13.07 50.38
CA ILE A 439 38.45 12.58 49.77
C ILE A 439 39.13 11.59 50.72
N LYS A 440 39.53 10.43 50.18
CA LYS A 440 40.33 9.45 50.92
C LYS A 440 41.75 9.98 51.20
N LEU A 441 42.25 9.89 52.42
CA LEU A 441 43.60 10.35 52.81
C LEU A 441 44.72 9.86 51.87
N ARG A 442 44.62 8.62 51.35
CA ARG A 442 45.58 8.10 50.35
C ARG A 442 45.67 8.88 49.06
N HIS A 443 44.68 9.70 48.75
CA HIS A 443 44.61 10.52 47.54
C HIS A 443 45.28 11.90 47.71
N LEU A 444 45.80 12.21 48.89
CA LEU A 444 46.53 13.46 49.17
C LEU A 444 48.06 13.36 48.88
N ASN A 445 48.46 12.38 48.07
CA ASN A 445 49.88 12.22 47.67
C ASN A 445 50.21 13.04 46.41
N ARG A 446 51.49 13.29 46.18
CA ARG A 446 52.02 14.09 45.05
C ARG A 446 51.62 13.56 43.70
N GLU A 447 51.60 12.24 43.51
CA GLU A 447 51.27 11.61 42.26
C GLU A 447 49.79 11.88 41.89
N TYR A 448 48.89 11.77 42.85
CA TYR A 448 47.47 12.04 42.66
C TYR A 448 47.21 13.50 42.30
N ILE A 449 47.92 14.44 42.96
CA ILE A 449 47.86 15.87 42.67
C ILE A 449 48.25 16.19 41.23
N LEU A 450 49.42 15.72 40.80
CA LEU A 450 49.92 15.92 39.43
C LEU A 450 48.95 15.33 38.40
N LYS A 451 48.39 14.16 38.66
CA LYS A 451 47.39 13.54 37.80
C LYS A 451 46.11 14.37 37.68
N ARG A 452 45.64 14.95 38.81
CA ARG A 452 44.41 15.78 38.78
C ARG A 452 44.62 17.13 38.12
N THR A 453 45.80 17.73 38.23
CA THR A 453 46.15 18.94 37.47
C THR A 453 46.14 18.67 35.96
N ALA A 454 46.71 17.54 35.52
CA ALA A 454 46.64 17.15 34.12
C ALA A 454 45.21 16.86 33.65
N ASP A 455 44.42 16.18 34.48
CA ASP A 455 42.98 15.92 34.23
C ASP A 455 42.20 17.26 34.02
N ILE A 456 42.54 18.33 34.77
CA ILE A 456 41.90 19.66 34.63
C ILE A 456 42.24 20.27 33.28
N GLU A 457 43.51 20.26 32.86
CA GLU A 457 43.92 20.81 31.57
C GLU A 457 43.27 20.09 30.40
N ASP A 458 43.21 18.74 30.43
CA ASP A 458 42.61 17.94 29.39
C ASP A 458 41.09 18.15 29.35
N LEU A 459 40.45 18.26 30.51
CA LEU A 459 39.01 18.52 30.59
C LEU A 459 38.66 19.94 30.09
N MET A 460 39.52 20.94 30.34
CA MET A 460 39.34 22.30 29.79
C MET A 460 39.44 22.31 28.27
N LYS A 461 40.35 21.53 27.67
CA LYS A 461 40.45 21.37 26.21
C LYS A 461 39.22 20.71 25.65
N GLU A 462 38.74 19.63 26.30
CA GLU A 462 37.51 18.89 25.89
C GLU A 462 36.28 19.81 25.97
N ILE A 463 36.14 20.63 27.02
CA ILE A 463 35.05 21.62 27.15
C ILE A 463 35.13 22.64 26.01
N ALA A 464 36.30 23.20 25.72
CA ALA A 464 36.47 24.18 24.65
C ALA A 464 36.12 23.58 23.27
N GLU A 465 36.49 22.31 23.03
CA GLU A 465 36.12 21.61 21.82
C GLU A 465 34.62 21.41 21.72
N MET A 466 33.95 20.94 22.77
CA MET A 466 32.50 20.77 22.82
C MET A 466 31.75 22.10 22.62
N GLU A 467 32.19 23.18 23.25
CA GLU A 467 31.63 24.53 23.04
C GLU A 467 31.80 24.98 21.60
N SER A 468 32.98 24.73 21.01
CA SER A 468 33.23 25.02 19.59
C SER A 468 32.32 24.22 18.66
N VAL A 469 31.98 22.96 18.98
CA VAL A 469 31.05 22.14 18.23
C VAL A 469 29.61 22.70 18.32
N LEU A 470 29.16 23.09 19.51
CA LEU A 470 27.83 23.66 19.72
C LEU A 470 27.62 25.00 19.00
N ASN A 471 28.71 25.80 18.87
CA ASN A 471 28.69 27.10 18.21
C ASN A 471 28.86 27.02 16.68
N SER A 472 29.10 25.83 16.11
CA SER A 472 29.34 25.64 14.68
C SER A 472 28.49 24.51 14.09
N ARG A 473 27.46 24.87 13.30
CA ARG A 473 26.64 23.89 12.58
C ARG A 473 27.49 22.98 11.68
N SER A 474 28.50 23.52 11.03
CA SER A 474 29.38 22.72 10.17
C SER A 474 30.11 21.62 10.96
N LYS A 475 30.55 21.88 12.19
CA LYS A 475 31.17 20.86 13.04
C LYS A 475 30.16 19.78 13.48
N LEU A 476 28.93 20.17 13.82
CA LEU A 476 27.84 19.21 14.12
C LEU A 476 27.56 18.29 12.92
N LEU A 477 27.41 18.86 11.73
CA LEU A 477 27.20 18.10 10.49
C LEU A 477 28.37 17.17 10.16
N ASN A 478 29.63 17.59 10.42
CA ASN A 478 30.79 16.72 10.24
C ASN A 478 30.79 15.50 11.17
N ILE A 479 30.26 15.63 12.38
CA ILE A 479 30.05 14.48 13.27
C ILE A 479 29.04 13.50 12.65
N ILE A 480 27.92 14.00 12.14
CA ILE A 480 26.90 13.16 11.47
C ILE A 480 27.51 12.46 10.24
N ILE A 481 28.27 13.16 9.42
CA ILE A 481 28.97 12.56 8.27
C ILE A 481 29.90 11.44 8.69
N LYS A 482 30.64 11.64 9.80
CA LYS A 482 31.55 10.60 10.33
C LYS A 482 30.75 9.36 10.78
N GLU A 483 29.68 9.56 11.54
CA GLU A 483 28.80 8.48 12.01
C GLU A 483 28.19 7.70 10.84
N LEU A 484 27.67 8.39 9.82
CA LEU A 484 27.11 7.74 8.62
C LEU A 484 28.16 6.89 7.88
N LYS A 485 29.42 7.36 7.78
CA LYS A 485 30.51 6.57 7.19
C LYS A 485 30.81 5.31 7.99
N GLU A 486 30.90 5.44 9.32
CA GLU A 486 31.13 4.29 10.22
C GLU A 486 30.00 3.26 10.13
N VAL A 487 28.74 3.70 10.04
CA VAL A 487 27.58 2.83 9.85
C VAL A 487 27.63 2.13 8.48
N ALA A 488 27.91 2.87 7.41
CA ALA A 488 28.01 2.31 6.06
C ALA A 488 29.15 1.28 5.94
N GLU A 489 30.29 1.52 6.59
CA GLU A 489 31.43 0.61 6.59
C GLU A 489 31.13 -0.66 7.40
N ARG A 490 30.54 -0.50 8.59
CA ARG A 490 30.30 -1.61 9.53
C ARG A 490 29.15 -2.54 9.14
N TYR A 491 28.04 -1.96 8.62
CA TYR A 491 26.79 -2.68 8.38
C TYR A 491 26.35 -2.68 6.92
N GLY A 492 27.01 -1.92 6.05
CA GLY A 492 26.68 -1.86 4.63
C GLY A 492 26.87 -3.21 3.94
N GLN A 493 25.87 -3.63 3.18
CA GLN A 493 25.85 -4.85 2.40
C GLN A 493 25.87 -4.55 0.90
N GLU A 494 26.25 -5.53 0.09
CA GLU A 494 26.03 -5.47 -1.34
C GLU A 494 24.53 -5.50 -1.67
N ARG A 495 24.16 -4.91 -2.78
CA ARG A 495 22.79 -4.91 -3.26
C ARG A 495 22.31 -6.34 -3.55
N LYS A 496 21.11 -6.68 -3.09
CA LYS A 496 20.48 -7.98 -3.35
C LYS A 496 19.60 -7.95 -4.59
N THR A 497 18.86 -6.84 -4.82
CA THR A 497 17.97 -6.69 -5.96
C THR A 497 18.75 -6.24 -7.19
N GLU A 498 18.70 -7.04 -8.26
CA GLU A 498 19.31 -6.72 -9.55
C GLU A 498 18.53 -5.61 -10.25
N ILE A 499 19.23 -4.62 -10.82
CA ILE A 499 18.61 -3.54 -11.59
C ILE A 499 18.75 -3.89 -13.07
N ILE A 500 17.61 -4.03 -13.77
CA ILE A 500 17.58 -4.27 -15.20
C ILE A 500 16.88 -3.11 -15.93
N SER A 501 17.43 -2.70 -17.09
CA SER A 501 16.83 -1.62 -17.86
C SER A 501 15.51 -2.05 -18.48
N ALA A 502 14.45 -1.28 -18.26
CA ALA A 502 13.16 -1.50 -18.91
C ALA A 502 13.25 -1.42 -20.46
N ALA A 503 14.27 -0.71 -20.98
CA ALA A 503 14.50 -0.56 -22.42
C ALA A 503 15.21 -1.77 -23.07
N GLU A 504 16.03 -2.49 -22.33
CA GLU A 504 16.76 -3.66 -22.85
C GLU A 504 15.88 -4.91 -22.98
N GLU A 505 14.79 -5.00 -22.24
CA GLU A 505 13.80 -6.09 -22.34
C GLU A 505 12.58 -5.75 -23.20
N GLY A 506 12.51 -4.54 -23.75
CA GLY A 506 11.53 -4.12 -24.76
C GLY A 506 11.79 -4.71 -26.16
N GLY A 507 12.27 -5.95 -26.25
CA GLY A 507 12.07 -6.78 -27.44
C GLY A 507 10.57 -6.82 -27.70
N GLU A 508 10.16 -6.48 -28.93
CA GLU A 508 8.79 -6.40 -29.42
C GLU A 508 7.91 -7.41 -28.68
N ASP A 509 6.87 -6.91 -28.00
CA ASP A 509 5.79 -7.74 -27.46
C ASP A 509 5.29 -8.61 -28.63
N GLU A 510 5.86 -9.80 -28.79
CA GLU A 510 5.18 -10.81 -29.59
C GLU A 510 3.79 -10.94 -28.95
N PRO A 511 2.73 -10.64 -29.70
CA PRO A 511 1.39 -10.75 -29.16
C PRO A 511 1.27 -12.17 -28.62
N ILE A 512 0.93 -12.31 -27.34
CA ILE A 512 0.54 -13.60 -26.77
C ILE A 512 -0.46 -14.13 -27.76
N GLU A 513 -0.23 -15.31 -28.35
CA GLU A 513 -1.24 -15.98 -29.15
C GLU A 513 -2.47 -16.11 -28.27
N LEU A 514 -3.39 -15.17 -28.46
CA LEU A 514 -4.69 -15.20 -27.81
C LEU A 514 -5.36 -16.47 -28.33
N ASP A 515 -5.84 -17.31 -27.44
CA ASP A 515 -6.65 -18.48 -27.83
C ASP A 515 -7.83 -17.97 -28.65
N THR A 516 -7.71 -18.10 -29.96
CA THR A 516 -8.74 -17.74 -30.96
C THR A 516 -9.70 -18.87 -31.24
N SER A 517 -9.73 -19.91 -30.38
CA SER A 517 -10.65 -21.02 -30.51
C SER A 517 -12.09 -20.52 -30.64
N PRO A 518 -12.84 -20.97 -31.64
CA PRO A 518 -14.22 -20.53 -31.84
C PRO A 518 -15.13 -21.07 -30.72
N VAL A 519 -16.04 -20.22 -30.28
CA VAL A 519 -17.06 -20.55 -29.26
C VAL A 519 -18.39 -19.92 -29.63
N THR A 520 -19.48 -20.54 -29.18
CA THR A 520 -20.83 -19.98 -29.27
C THR A 520 -21.26 -19.48 -27.89
N LEU A 521 -21.69 -18.24 -27.85
CA LEU A 521 -22.14 -17.54 -26.64
C LEU A 521 -23.68 -17.48 -26.62
N PHE A 522 -24.25 -17.86 -25.53
CA PHE A 522 -25.69 -17.75 -25.27
C PHE A 522 -25.92 -16.79 -24.12
N PHE A 523 -26.80 -15.82 -24.29
CA PHE A 523 -27.19 -14.87 -23.27
C PHE A 523 -28.71 -14.87 -23.13
N THR A 524 -29.24 -14.98 -21.87
CA THR A 524 -30.64 -15.11 -21.60
C THR A 524 -31.22 -13.80 -21.06
N LYS A 525 -32.56 -13.71 -21.06
CA LYS A 525 -33.30 -12.56 -20.57
C LYS A 525 -33.09 -12.31 -19.08
N ASP A 526 -32.97 -13.37 -18.28
CA ASP A 526 -32.72 -13.28 -16.84
C ASP A 526 -31.23 -13.01 -16.49
N GLY A 527 -30.36 -12.86 -17.50
CA GLY A 527 -28.93 -12.51 -17.32
C GLY A 527 -28.00 -13.71 -17.09
N TYR A 528 -28.38 -14.90 -17.55
CA TYR A 528 -27.49 -16.06 -17.58
C TYR A 528 -26.66 -16.06 -18.87
N PHE A 529 -25.41 -16.47 -18.74
CA PHE A 529 -24.46 -16.55 -19.85
C PHE A 529 -23.83 -17.94 -19.93
N LYS A 530 -23.73 -18.47 -21.15
CA LYS A 530 -23.02 -19.72 -21.44
C LYS A 530 -22.07 -19.54 -22.59
N LYS A 531 -20.89 -20.15 -22.45
CA LYS A 531 -19.90 -20.30 -23.51
C LYS A 531 -19.79 -21.80 -23.85
N ILE A 532 -20.03 -22.17 -25.06
CA ILE A 532 -20.04 -23.56 -25.51
C ILE A 532 -19.10 -23.71 -26.71
N THR A 533 -18.23 -24.70 -26.68
CA THR A 533 -17.34 -25.03 -27.81
C THR A 533 -18.12 -25.67 -28.94
N PRO A 534 -17.71 -25.53 -30.22
CA PRO A 534 -18.40 -26.14 -31.37
C PRO A 534 -18.56 -27.66 -31.24
N GLN A 535 -17.56 -28.34 -30.66
CA GLN A 535 -17.64 -29.78 -30.42
C GLN A 535 -18.72 -30.13 -29.39
N SER A 536 -18.79 -29.41 -28.27
CA SER A 536 -19.82 -29.61 -27.26
C SER A 536 -21.21 -29.25 -27.78
N LEU A 537 -21.33 -28.25 -28.64
CA LEU A 537 -22.58 -27.81 -29.24
C LEU A 537 -23.13 -28.84 -30.22
N ARG A 538 -22.29 -29.48 -31.04
CA ARG A 538 -22.70 -30.54 -31.99
C ARG A 538 -23.21 -31.78 -31.30
N MET A 539 -22.73 -32.06 -30.08
CA MET A 539 -23.13 -33.25 -29.30
C MET A 539 -24.25 -32.95 -28.31
N SER A 540 -24.79 -31.74 -28.27
CA SER A 540 -25.76 -31.32 -27.27
C SER A 540 -27.17 -31.22 -27.86
N GLY A 541 -28.18 -31.54 -27.05
CA GLY A 541 -29.59 -31.27 -27.31
C GLY A 541 -29.98 -29.81 -27.00
N GLU A 542 -31.21 -29.60 -26.59
CA GLU A 542 -31.73 -28.29 -26.21
C GLU A 542 -30.96 -27.67 -25.04
N GLN A 543 -30.91 -26.34 -25.05
CA GLN A 543 -30.24 -25.58 -24.00
C GLN A 543 -31.10 -25.58 -22.72
N LYS A 544 -30.54 -26.03 -21.58
CA LYS A 544 -31.22 -25.91 -20.29
C LYS A 544 -31.30 -24.46 -19.88
N LEU A 545 -32.49 -23.98 -19.60
CA LEU A 545 -32.78 -22.62 -19.11
C LEU A 545 -33.44 -22.70 -17.73
N LYS A 546 -33.44 -21.57 -17.02
CA LYS A 546 -34.25 -21.38 -15.84
C LYS A 546 -35.75 -21.36 -16.25
N GLU A 547 -36.65 -21.79 -15.36
CA GLU A 547 -38.07 -21.78 -15.63
C GLU A 547 -38.56 -20.36 -15.96
N GLY A 548 -39.19 -20.20 -17.13
CA GLY A 548 -39.67 -18.90 -17.63
C GLY A 548 -38.61 -18.00 -18.29
N ASP A 549 -37.36 -18.42 -18.38
CA ASP A 549 -36.27 -17.67 -19.05
C ASP A 549 -36.17 -18.03 -20.53
N GLU A 550 -35.65 -17.14 -21.35
CA GLU A 550 -35.48 -17.33 -22.80
C GLU A 550 -34.11 -16.82 -23.28
N ILE A 551 -33.57 -17.45 -24.34
CA ILE A 551 -32.32 -16.96 -24.96
C ILE A 551 -32.64 -15.74 -25.79
N THR A 552 -32.05 -14.62 -25.42
CA THR A 552 -32.20 -13.32 -26.13
C THR A 552 -31.10 -13.11 -27.17
N GLN A 553 -29.94 -13.67 -26.96
CA GLN A 553 -28.80 -13.52 -27.88
C GLN A 553 -28.02 -14.84 -28.03
N THR A 554 -27.70 -15.18 -29.29
CA THR A 554 -26.75 -16.23 -29.65
C THR A 554 -25.71 -15.60 -30.55
N VAL A 555 -24.45 -15.65 -30.14
CA VAL A 555 -23.34 -14.96 -30.83
C VAL A 555 -22.20 -15.96 -31.07
N GLU A 556 -21.73 -16.07 -32.31
CA GLU A 556 -20.46 -16.74 -32.60
C GLU A 556 -19.30 -15.80 -32.27
N SER A 557 -18.32 -16.28 -31.52
CA SER A 557 -17.21 -15.51 -30.97
C SER A 557 -15.97 -16.38 -30.87
N THR A 558 -14.90 -15.79 -30.34
CA THR A 558 -13.66 -16.50 -30.02
C THR A 558 -13.28 -16.26 -28.55
N ASN A 559 -12.44 -17.12 -28.00
CA ASN A 559 -11.94 -16.94 -26.62
C ASN A 559 -11.14 -15.64 -26.43
N ALA A 560 -10.64 -15.05 -27.53
CA ALA A 560 -9.85 -13.81 -27.50
C ALA A 560 -10.70 -12.53 -27.35
N GLU A 561 -12.01 -12.59 -27.62
CA GLU A 561 -12.87 -11.40 -27.66
C GLU A 561 -13.21 -10.86 -26.27
N GLU A 562 -13.37 -9.53 -26.18
CA GLU A 562 -13.88 -8.86 -24.99
C GLU A 562 -15.42 -8.88 -24.99
N LEU A 563 -15.98 -9.01 -23.79
CA LEU A 563 -17.40 -9.02 -23.55
C LEU A 563 -17.81 -7.72 -22.83
N LEU A 564 -18.87 -7.09 -23.35
CA LEU A 564 -19.49 -5.91 -22.78
C LEU A 564 -20.92 -6.26 -22.35
N PHE A 565 -21.24 -6.26 -21.07
CA PHE A 565 -22.56 -6.48 -20.54
C PHE A 565 -23.19 -5.16 -20.11
N PHE A 566 -24.20 -4.72 -20.83
CA PHE A 566 -24.96 -3.51 -20.53
C PHE A 566 -26.03 -3.82 -19.49
N SER A 567 -26.17 -2.95 -18.49
CA SER A 567 -27.14 -3.12 -17.41
C SER A 567 -28.33 -2.21 -17.54
N ASN A 568 -29.41 -2.53 -16.80
CA ASN A 568 -30.61 -1.67 -16.70
C ASN A 568 -30.39 -0.38 -15.93
N LYS A 569 -29.20 -0.16 -15.30
CA LYS A 569 -28.82 1.07 -14.58
C LYS A 569 -27.81 1.93 -15.32
N SER A 570 -27.84 1.90 -16.66
CA SER A 570 -26.95 2.73 -17.49
C SER A 570 -25.46 2.50 -17.25
N GLN A 571 -25.07 1.26 -16.92
CA GLN A 571 -23.69 0.85 -16.72
C GLN A 571 -23.30 -0.22 -17.74
N VAL A 572 -22.00 -0.39 -17.97
CA VAL A 572 -21.48 -1.51 -18.76
C VAL A 572 -20.32 -2.16 -18.00
N TYR A 573 -20.38 -3.49 -17.90
CA TYR A 573 -19.37 -4.31 -17.28
C TYR A 573 -18.57 -5.02 -18.36
N LYS A 574 -17.25 -4.96 -18.23
CA LYS A 574 -16.29 -5.53 -19.16
C LYS A 574 -15.69 -6.81 -18.60
N SER A 575 -15.59 -7.82 -19.43
CA SER A 575 -14.92 -9.09 -19.15
C SER A 575 -14.30 -9.62 -20.45
N ARG A 576 -13.65 -10.76 -20.41
CA ARG A 576 -13.15 -11.48 -21.59
C ARG A 576 -13.86 -12.79 -21.72
N THR A 577 -14.07 -13.26 -22.96
CA THR A 577 -14.67 -14.57 -23.22
C THR A 577 -13.89 -15.69 -22.53
N ALA A 578 -12.58 -15.58 -22.45
CA ALA A 578 -11.70 -16.51 -21.74
C ALA A 578 -11.90 -16.56 -20.22
N GLU A 579 -12.52 -15.55 -19.58
CA GLU A 579 -12.80 -15.54 -18.14
C GLU A 579 -14.02 -16.40 -17.76
N PHE A 580 -14.79 -16.86 -18.74
CA PHE A 580 -15.91 -17.77 -18.55
C PHE A 580 -15.50 -19.21 -18.91
N ALA A 581 -15.88 -20.16 -18.05
CA ALA A 581 -15.60 -21.58 -18.30
C ALA A 581 -16.42 -22.11 -19.47
N ASP A 582 -15.88 -23.10 -20.19
CA ASP A 582 -16.65 -23.82 -21.21
C ASP A 582 -17.78 -24.61 -20.56
N GLY A 583 -19.00 -24.31 -20.97
CA GLY A 583 -20.22 -24.94 -20.48
C GLY A 583 -20.72 -26.06 -21.36
N LYS A 584 -21.75 -26.79 -20.85
CA LYS A 584 -22.54 -27.77 -21.59
C LYS A 584 -23.97 -27.25 -21.74
N ALA A 585 -24.69 -27.72 -22.77
CA ALA A 585 -26.10 -27.35 -22.95
C ALA A 585 -26.99 -27.70 -21.72
N SER A 586 -26.61 -28.74 -20.99
CA SER A 586 -27.37 -29.26 -19.82
C SER A 586 -27.22 -28.44 -18.53
N VAL A 587 -26.39 -27.39 -18.49
CA VAL A 587 -26.20 -26.50 -17.33
C VAL A 587 -26.85 -25.14 -17.53
N LEU A 588 -27.19 -24.41 -16.46
CA LEU A 588 -27.80 -23.07 -16.57
C LEU A 588 -26.82 -22.01 -17.09
N GLY A 589 -25.51 -22.19 -16.86
CA GLY A 589 -24.47 -21.21 -17.13
C GLY A 589 -24.20 -20.28 -15.94
N ASP A 590 -23.36 -19.26 -16.18
CA ASP A 590 -22.98 -18.27 -15.18
C ASP A 590 -24.06 -17.17 -15.09
N TYR A 591 -24.48 -16.82 -13.88
CA TYR A 591 -25.31 -15.65 -13.65
C TYR A 591 -24.45 -14.39 -13.65
N VAL A 592 -24.52 -13.60 -14.73
CA VAL A 592 -23.64 -12.46 -15.01
C VAL A 592 -23.60 -11.42 -13.89
N PRO A 593 -24.75 -10.99 -13.31
CA PRO A 593 -24.73 -10.02 -12.21
C PRO A 593 -23.92 -10.46 -11.00
N SER A 594 -24.01 -11.74 -10.64
CA SER A 594 -23.23 -12.29 -9.52
C SER A 594 -21.76 -12.45 -9.86
N LYS A 595 -21.44 -12.90 -11.08
CA LYS A 595 -20.06 -13.16 -11.51
C LYS A 595 -19.24 -11.90 -11.73
N LEU A 596 -19.87 -10.82 -12.18
CA LEU A 596 -19.23 -9.54 -12.46
C LEU A 596 -19.50 -8.48 -11.37
N GLU A 597 -20.02 -8.89 -10.23
CA GLU A 597 -20.24 -8.03 -9.05
C GLU A 597 -21.05 -6.77 -9.39
N PHE A 598 -22.26 -6.97 -9.99
CA PHE A 598 -23.16 -5.87 -10.28
C PHE A 598 -23.68 -5.23 -9.00
N ASP A 599 -24.07 -3.97 -9.08
CA ASP A 599 -24.68 -3.27 -7.95
C ASP A 599 -26.03 -3.91 -7.55
N GLU A 600 -26.49 -3.67 -6.33
CA GLU A 600 -27.74 -4.20 -5.83
C GLU A 600 -28.94 -3.83 -6.74
N ALA A 601 -29.78 -4.80 -7.06
CA ALA A 601 -30.92 -4.68 -7.98
C ALA A 601 -30.55 -4.20 -9.40
N GLU A 602 -29.36 -4.56 -9.89
CA GLU A 602 -28.90 -4.32 -11.26
C GLU A 602 -28.87 -5.63 -12.04
N ASN A 603 -29.38 -5.61 -13.27
CA ASN A 603 -29.46 -6.78 -14.16
C ASN A 603 -28.78 -6.49 -15.49
N ALA A 604 -28.16 -7.51 -16.07
CA ALA A 604 -27.62 -7.45 -17.43
C ALA A 604 -28.78 -7.56 -18.45
N VAL A 605 -28.85 -6.61 -19.40
CA VAL A 605 -29.94 -6.54 -20.38
C VAL A 605 -29.47 -6.76 -21.82
N TYR A 606 -28.18 -6.61 -22.10
CA TYR A 606 -27.61 -6.80 -23.44
C TYR A 606 -26.14 -7.14 -23.38
N MET A 607 -25.69 -7.99 -24.30
CA MET A 607 -24.27 -8.42 -24.40
C MET A 607 -23.70 -8.07 -25.79
N VAL A 608 -22.44 -7.66 -25.82
CA VAL A 608 -21.65 -7.52 -27.07
C VAL A 608 -20.32 -8.25 -26.91
N ALA A 609 -19.97 -9.07 -27.89
CA ALA A 609 -18.64 -9.63 -28.05
C ALA A 609 -17.89 -8.83 -29.14
N THR A 610 -16.64 -8.47 -28.89
CA THR A 610 -15.86 -7.66 -29.82
C THR A 610 -14.35 -7.91 -29.71
N ALA A 611 -13.68 -7.96 -30.85
CA ALA A 611 -12.20 -8.00 -30.93
C ALA A 611 -11.61 -6.61 -31.22
N ASP A 612 -12.31 -5.77 -31.98
CA ASP A 612 -11.76 -4.55 -32.60
C ASP A 612 -12.54 -3.27 -32.28
N TYR A 613 -13.60 -3.37 -31.49
CA TYR A 613 -14.49 -2.25 -31.13
C TYR A 613 -15.08 -1.48 -32.32
N LYS A 614 -15.24 -2.13 -33.50
CA LYS A 614 -15.90 -1.57 -34.66
C LYS A 614 -17.43 -1.74 -34.55
N GLY A 615 -18.16 -0.81 -35.16
CA GLY A 615 -19.61 -0.78 -35.15
C GLY A 615 -20.22 0.24 -34.18
N TYR A 616 -21.52 0.15 -33.96
CA TYR A 616 -22.28 1.14 -33.20
C TYR A 616 -23.27 0.45 -32.26
N MET A 617 -23.40 1.04 -31.09
CA MET A 617 -24.50 0.74 -30.15
C MET A 617 -25.67 1.67 -30.42
N LEU A 618 -26.87 1.11 -30.52
CA LEU A 618 -28.12 1.84 -30.62
C LEU A 618 -28.91 1.68 -29.32
N PHE A 619 -29.23 2.79 -28.71
CA PHE A 619 -30.11 2.84 -27.53
C PHE A 619 -31.42 3.45 -27.94
N VAL A 620 -32.48 2.66 -27.90
CA VAL A 620 -33.84 3.08 -28.25
C VAL A 620 -34.60 3.33 -26.97
N PHE A 621 -35.25 4.51 -26.88
CA PHE A 621 -35.98 4.93 -25.71
C PHE A 621 -37.49 4.89 -25.95
N ASP A 622 -38.28 4.64 -24.91
CA ASP A 622 -39.76 4.58 -24.96
C ASP A 622 -40.41 5.79 -25.62
N ASN A 623 -39.79 6.95 -25.51
CA ASN A 623 -40.28 8.22 -26.09
C ASN A 623 -39.99 8.34 -27.59
N GLY A 624 -39.53 7.32 -28.27
CA GLY A 624 -39.23 7.32 -29.70
C GLY A 624 -37.93 8.00 -30.08
N ARG A 625 -36.99 8.22 -29.15
CA ARG A 625 -35.64 8.69 -29.41
C ARG A 625 -34.69 7.51 -29.64
N ILE A 626 -33.66 7.74 -30.46
CA ILE A 626 -32.59 6.79 -30.69
C ILE A 626 -31.25 7.50 -30.53
N ALA A 627 -30.38 6.94 -29.71
CA ALA A 627 -28.98 7.34 -29.61
C ALA A 627 -28.10 6.30 -30.32
N LYS A 628 -27.17 6.76 -31.15
CA LYS A 628 -26.15 5.95 -31.84
C LYS A 628 -24.79 6.33 -31.29
N VAL A 629 -24.08 5.34 -30.72
CA VAL A 629 -22.78 5.53 -30.07
C VAL A 629 -21.77 4.59 -30.68
N PRO A 630 -20.59 5.05 -31.19
CA PRO A 630 -19.56 4.17 -31.67
C PRO A 630 -19.08 3.19 -30.59
N LEU A 631 -18.93 1.91 -30.90
CA LEU A 631 -18.48 0.91 -29.93
C LEU A 631 -17.09 1.27 -29.37
N SER A 632 -16.23 1.93 -30.16
CA SER A 632 -14.92 2.44 -29.73
C SER A 632 -15.00 3.40 -28.51
N SER A 633 -16.17 4.04 -28.24
CA SER A 633 -16.37 4.87 -27.05
C SER A 633 -16.33 4.08 -25.74
N TYR A 634 -16.45 2.75 -25.79
CA TYR A 634 -16.35 1.83 -24.63
C TYR A 634 -14.97 1.20 -24.48
N GLN A 635 -14.07 1.43 -25.42
CA GLN A 635 -12.68 1.00 -25.34
C GLN A 635 -11.95 1.78 -24.23
N THR A 636 -11.17 1.11 -23.40
CA THR A 636 -10.40 1.73 -22.32
C THR A 636 -8.93 1.35 -22.45
N LYS A 637 -8.04 2.31 -22.17
CA LYS A 637 -6.58 2.08 -22.12
C LYS A 637 -6.13 1.27 -20.91
N THR A 638 -6.98 1.13 -19.91
CA THR A 638 -6.72 0.39 -18.67
C THR A 638 -7.78 -0.68 -18.47
N ASN A 639 -7.46 -1.74 -17.71
CA ASN A 639 -8.39 -2.84 -17.38
C ASN A 639 -9.53 -2.39 -16.45
N ARG A 640 -10.29 -1.36 -16.85
CA ARG A 640 -11.50 -0.96 -16.14
C ARG A 640 -12.59 -1.99 -16.38
N LYS A 641 -13.00 -2.69 -15.32
CA LYS A 641 -14.08 -3.69 -15.38
C LYS A 641 -15.48 -3.08 -15.45
N LYS A 642 -15.67 -1.83 -15.00
CA LYS A 642 -16.97 -1.16 -14.93
C LYS A 642 -16.89 0.27 -15.47
N LEU A 643 -17.84 0.65 -16.35
CA LEU A 643 -18.00 2.01 -16.87
C LEU A 643 -19.42 2.49 -16.53
N ILE A 644 -19.50 3.64 -15.88
CA ILE A 644 -20.75 4.33 -15.54
C ILE A 644 -21.20 5.22 -16.69
N LYS A 645 -22.50 5.58 -16.73
CA LYS A 645 -23.11 6.42 -17.79
C LYS A 645 -22.87 5.83 -19.18
N ALA A 646 -23.13 4.54 -19.33
CA ALA A 646 -22.95 3.82 -20.58
C ALA A 646 -23.97 4.21 -21.66
N TYR A 647 -25.12 4.73 -21.26
CA TYR A 647 -26.14 5.33 -22.12
C TYR A 647 -26.95 6.36 -21.31
N CYS A 648 -27.86 7.09 -21.95
CA CYS A 648 -28.67 8.12 -21.29
C CYS A 648 -29.66 7.52 -20.29
N ASP A 649 -29.61 7.97 -19.05
CA ASP A 649 -30.48 7.55 -17.95
C ASP A 649 -31.74 8.43 -17.76
N LYS A 650 -31.81 9.54 -18.54
CA LYS A 650 -32.96 10.50 -18.47
C LYS A 650 -34.23 9.97 -19.09
N PHE A 651 -34.12 8.95 -19.94
CA PHE A 651 -35.25 8.36 -20.65
C PHE A 651 -35.30 6.86 -20.36
N THR A 652 -36.52 6.30 -20.28
CA THR A 652 -36.70 4.86 -20.10
C THR A 652 -36.16 4.13 -21.33
N LEU A 653 -35.22 3.23 -21.11
CA LEU A 653 -34.67 2.38 -22.16
C LEU A 653 -35.71 1.37 -22.61
N HIS A 654 -35.96 1.28 -23.92
CA HIS A 654 -36.81 0.27 -24.54
C HIS A 654 -36.00 -0.93 -25.02
N SER A 655 -34.96 -0.70 -25.84
CA SER A 655 -34.12 -1.75 -26.43
C SER A 655 -32.70 -1.29 -26.70
N ILE A 656 -31.77 -2.22 -26.71
CA ILE A 656 -30.38 -2.01 -27.13
C ILE A 656 -30.13 -2.90 -28.34
N PHE A 657 -29.39 -2.38 -29.34
CA PHE A 657 -28.92 -3.14 -30.49
C PHE A 657 -27.46 -2.82 -30.77
N PHE A 658 -26.73 -3.82 -31.19
CA PHE A 658 -25.41 -3.66 -31.78
C PHE A 658 -25.50 -3.83 -33.29
N ILE A 659 -24.91 -2.90 -34.03
CA ILE A 659 -24.85 -2.94 -35.50
C ILE A 659 -23.40 -2.76 -35.98
N LYS A 660 -22.97 -3.59 -36.94
CA LYS A 660 -21.67 -3.39 -37.61
C LYS A 660 -21.78 -2.33 -38.69
N GLU A 661 -22.88 -2.34 -39.46
CA GLU A 661 -23.17 -1.42 -40.54
C GLU A 661 -24.60 -0.88 -40.37
N ASP A 662 -24.87 0.23 -41.08
CA ASP A 662 -26.21 0.83 -41.01
C ASP A 662 -27.27 -0.11 -41.60
N THR A 663 -28.40 -0.20 -40.90
CA THR A 663 -29.50 -1.09 -41.21
C THR A 663 -30.83 -0.39 -40.96
N GLU A 664 -31.93 -1.09 -41.27
CA GLU A 664 -33.26 -0.56 -41.08
C GLU A 664 -33.91 -1.15 -39.80
N LEU A 665 -34.52 -0.28 -39.03
CA LEU A 665 -35.31 -0.64 -37.85
C LEU A 665 -36.79 -0.41 -38.09
N LEU A 666 -37.61 -1.30 -37.65
CA LEU A 666 -39.07 -1.14 -37.55
C LEU A 666 -39.44 -0.76 -36.12
N LEU A 667 -40.04 0.42 -35.95
CA LEU A 667 -40.60 0.89 -34.69
C LEU A 667 -42.10 0.79 -34.72
N LYS A 668 -42.69 0.19 -33.68
CA LYS A 668 -44.16 0.21 -33.46
C LYS A 668 -44.49 0.97 -32.19
N SER A 669 -45.51 1.76 -32.23
CA SER A 669 -46.05 2.53 -31.10
C SER A 669 -47.28 1.89 -30.54
N THR A 670 -47.56 2.08 -29.25
CA THR A 670 -48.77 1.59 -28.55
C THR A 670 -50.11 2.05 -29.20
N ASN A 671 -50.09 3.07 -30.08
CA ASN A 671 -51.23 3.54 -30.84
C ASN A 671 -51.40 2.83 -32.23
N GLY A 672 -50.65 1.77 -32.48
CA GLY A 672 -50.66 0.95 -33.71
C GLY A 672 -49.97 1.64 -34.91
N ARG A 673 -49.21 2.72 -34.73
CA ARG A 673 -48.40 3.34 -35.79
C ARG A 673 -47.07 2.62 -35.91
N MET A 674 -46.59 2.50 -37.15
CA MET A 674 -45.33 1.87 -37.52
C MET A 674 -44.44 2.86 -38.31
N LEU A 675 -43.13 2.78 -38.10
CA LEU A 675 -42.15 3.58 -38.80
C LEU A 675 -40.94 2.69 -39.14
N ILE A 676 -40.50 2.70 -40.40
CA ILE A 676 -39.25 2.08 -40.81
C ILE A 676 -38.23 3.22 -40.95
N VAL A 677 -37.11 3.08 -40.23
CA VAL A 677 -36.05 4.10 -40.25
C VAL A 677 -34.71 3.44 -40.51
N ASN A 678 -33.92 4.04 -41.43
CA ASN A 678 -32.54 3.64 -41.64
C ASN A 678 -31.65 4.28 -40.56
N THR A 679 -30.81 3.49 -39.90
CA THR A 679 -29.91 3.94 -38.84
C THR A 679 -28.85 4.94 -39.30
N ALA A 680 -28.58 5.04 -40.61
CA ALA A 680 -27.74 6.08 -41.20
C ALA A 680 -28.29 7.51 -40.97
N SER A 681 -29.62 7.65 -40.80
CA SER A 681 -30.23 8.95 -40.48
C SER A 681 -30.07 9.37 -39.01
N VAL A 682 -29.53 8.48 -38.15
CA VAL A 682 -29.24 8.81 -36.74
C VAL A 682 -27.75 9.14 -36.61
N PRO A 683 -27.37 10.41 -36.31
CA PRO A 683 -25.97 10.78 -36.21
C PRO A 683 -25.28 10.09 -35.02
N ALA A 684 -24.11 9.50 -35.28
CA ALA A 684 -23.29 8.91 -34.24
C ALA A 684 -22.63 9.97 -33.36
N LYS A 685 -22.66 9.80 -32.04
CA LYS A 685 -22.01 10.65 -31.04
C LYS A 685 -21.13 9.82 -30.13
N THR A 686 -19.90 10.26 -29.91
CA THR A 686 -18.94 9.60 -29.02
C THR A 686 -19.31 9.73 -27.53
N THR A 687 -20.11 10.74 -27.18
CA THR A 687 -20.66 10.90 -25.82
C THR A 687 -21.66 9.78 -25.53
N LYS A 688 -21.37 8.94 -24.55
CA LYS A 688 -22.16 7.72 -24.24
C LYS A 688 -23.55 8.03 -23.70
N ASP A 689 -23.65 8.99 -22.76
CA ASP A 689 -24.89 9.39 -22.09
C ASP A 689 -25.76 10.39 -22.89
N ASN A 690 -25.56 10.46 -24.20
CA ASN A 690 -26.39 11.34 -25.05
C ASN A 690 -27.79 10.79 -25.21
N GLY A 691 -28.80 11.67 -25.17
CA GLY A 691 -30.22 11.33 -25.32
C GLY A 691 -30.68 11.07 -26.78
N GLY A 692 -29.74 10.99 -27.74
CA GLY A 692 -30.03 10.75 -29.15
C GLY A 692 -30.90 11.81 -29.81
N ILE A 693 -31.49 11.47 -30.96
CA ILE A 693 -32.46 12.29 -31.70
C ILE A 693 -33.85 11.72 -31.59
N ALA A 694 -34.88 12.59 -31.72
CA ALA A 694 -36.26 12.10 -31.85
C ALA A 694 -36.41 11.47 -33.26
N VAL A 695 -36.87 10.22 -33.29
CA VAL A 695 -37.09 9.45 -34.54
C VAL A 695 -38.57 9.29 -34.77
N MET A 696 -39.30 8.78 -33.79
CA MET A 696 -40.74 8.62 -33.87
C MET A 696 -41.43 9.54 -32.87
N THR A 697 -42.32 10.40 -33.36
CA THR A 697 -43.05 11.31 -32.49
C THR A 697 -44.11 10.58 -31.67
N GLN A 698 -44.00 10.63 -30.33
CA GLN A 698 -44.95 10.06 -29.39
C GLN A 698 -45.80 11.16 -28.76
N LYS A 699 -47.14 10.99 -28.73
CA LYS A 699 -48.01 11.89 -27.98
C LYS A 699 -48.00 11.56 -26.49
N ARG A 700 -48.46 12.51 -25.64
CA ARG A 700 -48.53 12.29 -24.17
C ARG A 700 -49.24 10.96 -23.84
N GLY A 701 -48.59 10.08 -23.07
CA GLY A 701 -49.13 8.76 -22.70
C GLY A 701 -48.89 7.64 -23.74
N GLN A 702 -48.27 7.94 -24.88
CA GLN A 702 -47.85 6.94 -25.89
C GLN A 702 -46.37 6.63 -25.75
N ARG A 703 -46.01 5.36 -26.03
CA ARG A 703 -44.63 4.89 -26.02
C ARG A 703 -44.41 3.84 -27.13
N LEU A 704 -43.18 3.52 -27.39
CA LEU A 704 -42.86 2.39 -28.25
C LEU A 704 -43.42 1.10 -27.61
N SER A 705 -43.95 0.20 -28.44
CA SER A 705 -44.41 -1.12 -28.02
C SER A 705 -43.49 -2.23 -28.49
N GLU A 706 -42.84 -2.05 -29.63
CA GLU A 706 -41.94 -3.03 -30.24
C GLU A 706 -40.92 -2.33 -31.12
N VAL A 707 -39.69 -2.78 -31.06
CA VAL A 707 -38.61 -2.34 -31.95
C VAL A 707 -37.75 -3.54 -32.37
N GLY A 708 -37.46 -3.64 -33.65
CA GLY A 708 -36.64 -4.74 -34.17
C GLY A 708 -36.01 -4.39 -35.51
N PHE A 709 -35.12 -5.25 -35.96
CA PHE A 709 -34.54 -5.12 -37.31
C PHE A 709 -35.59 -5.38 -38.38
N TYR A 710 -35.72 -4.47 -39.35
CA TYR A 710 -36.65 -4.64 -40.45
C TYR A 710 -36.09 -5.63 -41.47
N LYS A 711 -36.89 -6.66 -41.80
CA LYS A 711 -36.57 -7.56 -42.91
C LYS A 711 -37.37 -7.11 -44.15
N LYS A 712 -36.65 -6.89 -45.24
CA LYS A 712 -37.25 -6.49 -46.51
C LYS A 712 -38.40 -7.45 -46.87
N ASP A 713 -39.51 -6.89 -47.36
CA ASP A 713 -40.74 -7.64 -47.72
C ASP A 713 -41.52 -8.30 -46.55
N SER A 714 -41.16 -7.98 -45.28
CA SER A 714 -41.91 -8.48 -44.12
C SER A 714 -43.19 -7.69 -43.83
N LEU A 715 -43.42 -6.54 -44.49
CA LEU A 715 -44.62 -5.70 -44.39
C LEU A 715 -45.14 -5.36 -45.76
N GLU A 716 -46.43 -5.65 -46.02
CA GLU A 716 -47.09 -5.26 -47.24
C GLU A 716 -47.23 -3.71 -47.33
N GLY A 717 -46.78 -3.12 -48.45
CA GLY A 717 -46.79 -1.69 -48.66
C GLY A 717 -45.78 -0.92 -47.79
N ASP A 718 -44.57 -1.46 -47.54
CA ASP A 718 -43.51 -0.93 -46.68
C ASP A 718 -43.13 0.55 -46.95
N HIS A 719 -43.26 0.99 -48.23
CA HIS A 719 -43.01 2.39 -48.65
C HIS A 719 -43.84 3.42 -47.83
N ARG A 720 -44.99 3.03 -47.30
CA ARG A 720 -45.87 3.87 -46.48
C ARG A 720 -45.34 4.11 -45.07
N TYR A 721 -44.51 3.24 -44.58
CA TYR A 721 -43.91 3.32 -43.24
C TYR A 721 -42.52 3.96 -43.24
N ARG A 722 -41.96 4.30 -44.40
CA ARG A 722 -40.67 4.93 -44.58
C ARG A 722 -40.81 6.44 -44.55
N THR A 723 -39.80 7.11 -44.03
CA THR A 723 -39.72 8.58 -44.03
C THR A 723 -38.33 9.07 -44.43
N ARG A 724 -38.29 10.24 -45.07
CA ARG A 724 -37.05 10.95 -45.36
C ARG A 724 -36.67 11.97 -44.26
N ASN A 725 -37.66 12.43 -43.50
CA ASN A 725 -37.49 13.46 -42.50
C ASN A 725 -37.80 12.93 -41.11
N LEU A 726 -36.91 13.16 -40.15
CA LEU A 726 -37.07 12.81 -38.74
C LEU A 726 -37.25 14.09 -37.91
N PRO A 727 -38.08 14.05 -36.86
CA PRO A 727 -38.94 12.94 -36.41
C PRO A 727 -40.21 12.78 -37.23
N ALA A 728 -40.76 11.56 -37.31
CA ALA A 728 -42.00 11.25 -38.04
C ALA A 728 -43.02 10.59 -37.11
N ALA A 729 -44.31 10.77 -37.40
CA ALA A 729 -45.40 10.20 -36.60
C ALA A 729 -45.65 8.68 -36.87
N GLY A 730 -45.07 8.18 -37.96
CA GLY A 730 -45.38 6.84 -38.47
C GLY A 730 -46.79 6.70 -39.05
N SER A 731 -47.06 5.57 -39.69
CA SER A 731 -48.37 5.27 -40.37
C SER A 731 -49.09 4.11 -39.70
N LYS A 732 -50.42 4.10 -39.73
CA LYS A 732 -51.25 2.99 -39.26
C LYS A 732 -51.42 1.97 -40.40
N LYS A 733 -51.67 0.68 -40.06
CA LYS A 733 -52.14 -0.31 -41.03
C LYS A 733 -53.45 0.16 -41.66
N PRO A 734 -53.69 0.00 -42.98
CA PRO A 734 -54.97 0.25 -43.60
C PRO A 734 -56.06 -0.62 -42.99
N VAL A 735 -57.26 -0.05 -42.81
CA VAL A 735 -58.38 -0.69 -42.11
C VAL A 735 -58.98 -1.89 -42.89
N GLY A 736 -58.44 -2.29 -44.03
CA GLY A 736 -59.02 -3.35 -44.87
C GLY A 736 -58.47 -4.77 -44.67
N THR A 737 -57.44 -4.96 -43.82
CA THR A 737 -56.81 -6.29 -43.61
C THR A 737 -57.21 -7.01 -42.31
N ALA A 738 -57.97 -6.34 -41.43
CA ALA A 738 -58.40 -6.97 -40.14
C ALA A 738 -59.75 -7.70 -40.21
N GLU A 739 -60.57 -7.44 -41.25
CA GLU A 739 -61.86 -8.11 -41.38
C GLU A 739 -61.75 -9.46 -42.12
N GLN A 740 -60.69 -9.76 -42.83
CA GLN A 740 -60.52 -11.07 -43.50
C GLN A 740 -59.98 -12.19 -42.61
N GLU A 741 -59.35 -11.86 -41.50
CA GLU A 741 -58.91 -12.90 -40.53
C GLU A 741 -60.00 -13.39 -39.56
N GLN A 742 -61.15 -12.68 -39.46
CA GLN A 742 -62.29 -13.09 -38.64
C GLN A 742 -63.36 -13.94 -39.37
N MET A 743 -63.17 -14.17 -40.69
CA MET A 743 -64.10 -15.01 -41.47
C MET A 743 -63.55 -16.36 -41.89
N ILE A 744 -62.43 -16.83 -41.33
CA ILE A 744 -61.95 -18.20 -41.48
C ILE A 744 -61.73 -18.77 -40.08
N LEU A 745 -62.80 -19.11 -39.45
CA LEU A 745 -62.95 -20.09 -38.35
C LEU A 745 -64.13 -20.93 -38.64
#